data_56ea9dac011f0e77b615972feeca3501
#
_entry.id   56ea9dac011f0e77b615972feeca3501
#
_cell.length_a   1.000
_cell.length_b   1.000
_cell.length_c   1.000
_cell.angle_alpha   90.00
_cell.angle_beta   90.00
_cell.angle_gamma   90.00
#
_symmetry.space_group_name_H-M   'P 1'
#
loop_
_entity.id
_entity.type
_entity.pdbx_description
1 polymer ?
#
loop_
_entity_poly.entity_id
_entity_poly.type
_entity_poly.pdbx_seq_one_letter_code
_entity_poly.pdbx_strand_id
1 'polypeptide(L)'
;MLSINMDDVMQVVSNIQNYLIAFGVVLVLALLVMFAVRKMPKAKKKMIRAQSGLAILLALAIVVNLICTGPMSTMLDLVSGEGSISEETSAEATELVNEITQEGIVLAQNDDNILPVASGSKLNVFGWASTSPCYGGTGSGALNDAYPVTDLLTGLHDAGIETNDELSKFYTDYCSTRPSVGMAQQDWTLPEPNVSLYTDEMMANAKAYSDTAMVVITRVGGEGADLPTDMSAVVDGSWIRRVAEYRGSEKGAGYYNGTYDDTLNEGDDWDKGDHFLQLSNREEELIDLVTSNFDNVIVVYNGANAFEMDWVKDYPQIKGVLLCPGTGQSGFEGFGRVVAGEVNPSGRTADTYVADLTASPWWNNFGDFKYTNASEFNSNASGFDPEGTTPSFVNYVEGIYVGYKFYETAADEGLIDYNKEVVYPFGYGLSYTTFTQKMSDITNDGSSLKFSVTVTNTGSAAGKDVVEIYNDPPYTNGGIEKASANLLDFAKTSELAPGESETIDFTIPVEDLASYDYKNNGCYVLEAGDYIISTNSDSHNVLDTKTYTVASDIVYNESNKRESDEVVATNQFDFAEGEITYLSRADGFANYDEAIAAPATYEMSDEVKAGFENCFTYTESGYEKDDDANAEDITTGAKNGLKLADLRGVDYNDSKWDDLLDEMSIDDLQQTIGFGGYQTAAVDSIGKVRTNDCDGPASINNNFTGVGSVGFPAATLIGMTWSKDLAHDFGDSIGKMANEMNTSGWYGPAMNIHRTAFSGRNFEYYSEDGVLSGAMAANAIAGAQEHGVYAYMKHFALNDQEGNRNCMAATWSNEQAIREIYLKPFEMSVKDADCHAVMSSFNYIGNRWAGGCSELLQNVLRGEWGFLGFVETDYFGVYGYMTADQAVRNGGDLMLCTTGNDYNNVTVLTNSSKQAMRTSAKNILYTVVNSRAYEAENLNPGMAKWKIVLIGADVVAALLIVGLEYTAIKNYKKRKEEEEEV
;
A
#
# COMPACT_ATOMS: atom_id res chain seq x y z
N MET A 1 18.80 6.42 2.26
CA MET A 1 19.49 7.25 1.23
C MET A 1 18.44 8.09 0.54
N LEU A 2 18.56 9.38 0.46
CA LEU A 2 17.58 10.27 -0.21
C LEU A 2 17.35 9.76 -1.63
N SER A 3 16.23 9.12 -1.87
CA SER A 3 15.76 8.83 -3.22
C SER A 3 15.12 10.08 -3.80
N ILE A 4 15.93 11.03 -4.21
CA ILE A 4 15.42 12.20 -4.93
C ILE A 4 14.94 11.69 -6.28
N ASN A 5 13.64 11.70 -6.48
CA ASN A 5 13.02 11.38 -7.75
C ASN A 5 13.53 12.39 -8.80
N MET A 6 14.14 11.88 -9.87
CA MET A 6 14.79 12.72 -10.89
C MET A 6 13.75 13.58 -11.66
N ASP A 7 12.50 13.16 -11.69
CA ASP A 7 11.43 13.89 -12.35
C ASP A 7 10.94 15.07 -11.51
N ASP A 8 10.87 14.92 -10.18
CA ASP A 8 10.65 16.05 -9.29
C ASP A 8 11.75 17.11 -9.48
N VAL A 9 13.01 16.68 -9.65
CA VAL A 9 14.11 17.59 -9.97
C VAL A 9 13.90 18.27 -11.31
N MET A 10 13.51 17.52 -12.35
CA MET A 10 13.26 18.09 -13.68
C MET A 10 12.03 19.01 -13.67
N GLN A 11 10.98 18.66 -12.94
CA GLN A 11 9.81 19.51 -12.77
C GLN A 11 10.16 20.79 -12.00
N VAL A 12 10.94 20.68 -10.93
CA VAL A 12 11.48 21.85 -10.23
C VAL A 12 12.28 22.75 -11.18
N VAL A 13 13.17 22.17 -11.99
CA VAL A 13 13.93 22.94 -13.00
C VAL A 13 13.01 23.62 -13.99
N SER A 14 11.97 22.94 -14.46
CA SER A 14 10.94 23.52 -15.34
C SER A 14 10.22 24.72 -14.66
N ASN A 15 9.80 24.54 -13.43
CA ASN A 15 9.06 25.54 -12.67
C ASN A 15 9.90 26.78 -12.33
N ILE A 16 11.22 26.63 -12.13
CA ILE A 16 12.12 27.74 -11.83
C ILE A 16 12.75 28.38 -13.08
N GLN A 17 12.67 27.76 -14.23
CA GLN A 17 13.36 28.18 -15.46
C GLN A 17 13.01 29.65 -15.83
N ASN A 18 11.78 30.08 -15.70
CA ASN A 18 11.37 31.46 -16.04
C ASN A 18 12.01 32.49 -15.11
N TYR A 19 12.20 32.16 -13.83
CA TYR A 19 12.90 33.02 -12.87
C TYR A 19 14.39 33.10 -13.20
N LEU A 20 15.01 31.99 -13.60
CA LEU A 20 16.42 31.94 -14.03
C LEU A 20 16.63 32.73 -15.33
N ILE A 21 15.72 32.64 -16.29
CA ILE A 21 15.74 33.43 -17.54
C ILE A 21 15.62 34.91 -17.21
N ALA A 22 14.70 35.32 -16.33
CA ALA A 22 14.55 36.69 -15.91
C ALA A 22 15.83 37.25 -15.26
N PHE A 23 16.47 36.48 -14.39
CA PHE A 23 17.76 36.82 -13.81
C PHE A 23 18.85 36.91 -14.88
N GLY A 24 18.90 35.96 -15.82
CA GLY A 24 19.85 35.95 -16.95
C GLY A 24 19.72 37.23 -17.82
N VAL A 25 18.52 37.69 -18.09
CA VAL A 25 18.26 38.94 -18.82
C VAL A 25 18.80 40.15 -18.05
N VAL A 26 18.55 40.27 -16.76
CA VAL A 26 19.10 41.35 -15.90
C VAL A 26 20.62 41.30 -15.91
N LEU A 27 21.22 40.12 -15.76
CA LEU A 27 22.66 39.92 -15.78
C LEU A 27 23.28 40.39 -17.10
N VAL A 28 22.73 39.96 -18.25
CA VAL A 28 23.21 40.34 -19.58
C VAL A 28 23.08 41.86 -19.80
N LEU A 29 21.93 42.45 -19.45
CA LEU A 29 21.75 43.92 -19.54
C LEU A 29 22.75 44.70 -18.68
N ALA A 30 22.98 44.28 -17.44
CA ALA A 30 23.95 44.90 -16.55
C ALA A 30 25.38 44.81 -17.12
N LEU A 31 25.76 43.64 -17.67
CA LEU A 31 27.07 43.46 -18.30
C LEU A 31 27.20 44.32 -19.56
N LEU A 32 26.17 44.42 -20.38
CA LEU A 32 26.17 45.29 -21.54
C LEU A 32 26.33 46.78 -21.16
N VAL A 33 25.63 47.23 -20.11
CA VAL A 33 25.79 48.59 -19.54
C VAL A 33 27.23 48.78 -19.05
N MET A 34 27.79 47.82 -18.28
CA MET A 34 29.17 47.90 -17.80
C MET A 34 30.19 48.00 -18.97
N PHE A 35 29.91 47.37 -20.10
CA PHE A 35 30.74 47.46 -21.31
C PHE A 35 30.51 48.77 -22.03
N ALA A 36 29.27 49.21 -22.22
CA ALA A 36 28.92 50.44 -22.97
C ALA A 36 29.57 51.66 -22.36
N VAL A 37 29.67 51.74 -21.02
CA VAL A 37 30.26 52.92 -20.32
C VAL A 37 31.77 52.98 -20.36
N ARG A 38 32.44 52.10 -21.08
CA ARG A 38 33.95 51.97 -21.13
C ARG A 38 34.64 53.27 -21.54
N LYS A 39 34.00 54.08 -22.36
CA LYS A 39 34.55 55.41 -22.86
C LYS A 39 34.14 56.62 -22.03
N MET A 40 33.33 56.43 -20.98
CA MET A 40 32.87 57.51 -20.08
C MET A 40 34.00 57.99 -19.12
N PRO A 41 33.91 59.21 -18.59
CA PRO A 41 34.77 59.72 -17.52
C PRO A 41 34.87 58.68 -16.38
N LYS A 42 36.06 58.58 -15.74
CA LYS A 42 36.42 57.52 -14.77
C LYS A 42 35.45 57.46 -13.58
N ALA A 43 35.02 58.62 -13.06
CA ALA A 43 34.10 58.68 -11.94
C ALA A 43 32.72 58.11 -12.35
N LYS A 44 32.10 58.63 -13.43
CA LYS A 44 30.81 58.15 -13.94
C LYS A 44 30.85 56.69 -14.34
N LYS A 45 31.93 56.22 -15.03
CA LYS A 45 32.12 54.85 -15.43
C LYS A 45 32.13 53.88 -14.24
N LYS A 46 32.89 54.21 -13.17
CA LYS A 46 32.98 53.37 -12.01
C LYS A 46 31.68 53.34 -11.19
N MET A 47 30.95 54.49 -11.16
CA MET A 47 29.66 54.55 -10.55
C MET A 47 28.64 53.67 -11.25
N ILE A 48 28.47 53.83 -12.59
CA ILE A 48 27.52 53.01 -13.36
C ILE A 48 27.83 51.52 -13.24
N ARG A 49 29.11 51.17 -13.26
CA ARG A 49 29.52 49.76 -13.06
C ARG A 49 29.16 49.24 -11.66
N ALA A 50 29.33 50.08 -10.63
CA ALA A 50 28.93 49.70 -9.27
C ALA A 50 27.41 49.52 -9.19
N GLN A 51 26.63 50.45 -9.78
CA GLN A 51 25.16 50.31 -9.84
C GLN A 51 24.71 49.07 -10.60
N SER A 52 25.36 48.75 -11.72
CA SER A 52 25.04 47.51 -12.47
C SER A 52 25.37 46.27 -11.65
N GLY A 53 26.47 46.26 -10.86
CA GLY A 53 26.80 45.19 -9.96
C GLY A 53 25.76 45.03 -8.81
N LEU A 54 25.31 46.15 -8.25
CA LEU A 54 24.26 46.15 -7.22
C LEU A 54 22.91 45.68 -7.77
N ALA A 55 22.57 46.06 -9.01
CA ALA A 55 21.37 45.55 -9.68
C ALA A 55 21.38 44.04 -9.87
N ILE A 56 22.54 43.45 -10.18
CA ILE A 56 22.69 42.00 -10.27
C ILE A 56 22.48 41.35 -8.89
N LEU A 57 23.08 41.87 -7.83
CA LEU A 57 22.91 41.34 -6.49
C LEU A 57 21.47 41.44 -6.01
N LEU A 58 20.79 42.55 -6.26
CA LEU A 58 19.38 42.75 -5.91
C LEU A 58 18.48 41.77 -6.69
N ALA A 59 18.71 41.65 -8.00
CA ALA A 59 17.96 40.70 -8.83
C ALA A 59 18.15 39.26 -8.37
N LEU A 60 19.39 38.89 -7.97
CA LEU A 60 19.67 37.55 -7.43
C LEU A 60 18.88 37.31 -6.13
N ALA A 61 18.90 38.27 -5.20
CA ALA A 61 18.17 38.13 -3.94
C ALA A 61 16.65 38.00 -4.20
N ILE A 62 16.09 38.82 -5.11
CA ILE A 62 14.68 38.74 -5.48
C ILE A 62 14.34 37.38 -6.09
N VAL A 63 15.13 36.90 -7.04
CA VAL A 63 14.89 35.64 -7.73
C VAL A 63 14.99 34.46 -6.76
N VAL A 64 15.98 34.46 -5.86
CA VAL A 64 16.11 33.40 -4.84
C VAL A 64 14.86 33.38 -3.95
N ASN A 65 14.40 34.57 -3.50
CA ASN A 65 13.18 34.64 -2.71
C ASN A 65 11.95 34.12 -3.47
N LEU A 66 11.76 34.55 -4.71
CA LEU A 66 10.63 34.11 -5.53
C LEU A 66 10.66 32.60 -5.79
N ILE A 67 11.83 32.00 -5.94
CA ILE A 67 11.98 30.56 -6.10
C ILE A 67 11.69 29.84 -4.77
N CYS A 68 12.31 30.26 -3.67
CA CYS A 68 12.15 29.60 -2.37
C CYS A 68 10.74 29.73 -1.79
N THR A 69 10.08 30.89 -1.95
CA THR A 69 8.72 31.10 -1.44
C THR A 69 7.61 30.75 -2.43
N GLY A 70 7.97 30.40 -3.65
CA GLY A 70 7.07 29.93 -4.70
C GLY A 70 7.29 28.45 -5.01
N PRO A 71 7.82 28.11 -6.19
CA PRO A 71 7.84 26.72 -6.68
C PRO A 71 8.67 25.75 -5.81
N MET A 72 9.58 26.24 -4.99
CA MET A 72 10.38 25.41 -4.08
C MET A 72 9.85 25.34 -2.65
N SER A 73 8.80 26.08 -2.29
CA SER A 73 8.36 26.19 -0.90
C SER A 73 7.96 24.86 -0.28
N THR A 74 7.18 24.05 -0.98
CA THR A 74 6.74 22.72 -0.54
C THR A 74 7.94 21.79 -0.35
N MET A 75 8.84 21.74 -1.33
CA MET A 75 10.04 20.92 -1.24
C MET A 75 10.94 21.34 -0.07
N LEU A 76 11.11 22.65 0.16
CA LEU A 76 11.87 23.17 1.30
C LEU A 76 11.21 22.87 2.64
N ASP A 77 9.88 22.92 2.72
CA ASP A 77 9.15 22.51 3.90
C ASP A 77 9.33 21.00 4.17
N LEU A 78 9.25 20.14 3.14
CA LEU A 78 9.46 18.70 3.26
C LEU A 78 10.89 18.36 3.71
N VAL A 79 11.91 18.89 3.00
CA VAL A 79 13.33 18.62 3.31
C VAL A 79 13.76 19.18 4.68
N SER A 80 13.08 20.17 5.19
CA SER A 80 13.33 20.73 6.51
C SER A 80 12.49 20.09 7.62
N GLY A 81 11.65 19.11 7.29
CA GLY A 81 10.88 18.34 8.26
C GLY A 81 11.83 17.62 9.23
N GLU A 82 11.52 17.67 10.49
CA GLU A 82 12.24 16.98 11.56
C GLU A 82 11.22 16.22 12.40
N GLY A 83 11.58 15.04 12.82
CA GLY A 83 10.82 14.25 13.74
C GLY A 83 11.66 13.05 14.16
N SER A 84 11.59 12.72 15.44
CA SER A 84 12.18 11.51 16.00
C SER A 84 11.25 11.00 17.08
N ILE A 85 11.20 9.71 17.25
CA ILE A 85 10.47 9.09 18.36
C ILE A 85 11.38 9.03 19.59
N SER A 86 10.75 9.02 20.78
CA SER A 86 11.45 8.84 22.04
C SER A 86 12.00 7.43 22.19
N GLU A 87 12.98 7.25 23.09
CA GLU A 87 13.48 5.91 23.42
C GLU A 87 12.37 5.01 24.03
N GLU A 88 11.41 5.61 24.78
CA GLU A 88 10.28 4.91 25.35
C GLU A 88 9.34 4.40 24.25
N THR A 89 8.89 5.25 23.34
CA THR A 89 8.02 4.86 22.22
C THR A 89 8.73 3.85 21.30
N SER A 90 10.03 4.01 21.07
CA SER A 90 10.81 3.04 20.29
C SER A 90 10.86 1.67 20.96
N ALA A 91 11.04 1.61 22.30
CA ALA A 91 11.05 0.36 23.02
C ALA A 91 9.68 -0.33 23.05
N GLU A 92 8.60 0.43 23.25
CA GLU A 92 7.22 -0.08 23.19
C GLU A 92 6.91 -0.64 21.79
N ALA A 93 7.23 0.10 20.75
CA ALA A 93 7.03 -0.35 19.37
C ALA A 93 7.85 -1.61 19.04
N THR A 94 9.10 -1.69 19.52
CA THR A 94 9.97 -2.84 19.34
C THR A 94 9.37 -4.10 19.97
N GLU A 95 8.85 -4.02 21.21
CA GLU A 95 8.21 -5.17 21.85
C GLU A 95 6.91 -5.57 21.14
N LEU A 96 6.11 -4.62 20.69
CA LEU A 96 4.90 -4.91 19.90
C LEU A 96 5.24 -5.57 18.55
N VAL A 97 6.33 -5.19 17.89
CA VAL A 97 6.83 -5.89 16.69
C VAL A 97 7.11 -7.37 17.01
N ASN A 98 7.73 -7.65 18.16
CA ASN A 98 8.00 -9.01 18.61
C ASN A 98 6.72 -9.77 18.94
N GLU A 99 5.75 -9.13 19.60
CA GLU A 99 4.46 -9.72 19.93
C GLU A 99 3.65 -10.07 18.67
N ILE A 100 3.53 -9.14 17.71
CA ILE A 100 2.88 -9.40 16.43
C ILE A 100 3.56 -10.55 15.70
N THR A 101 4.90 -10.56 15.66
CA THR A 101 5.63 -11.62 14.98
C THR A 101 5.40 -12.98 15.62
N GLN A 102 5.53 -13.10 16.91
CA GLN A 102 5.36 -14.39 17.60
C GLN A 102 3.93 -14.94 17.50
N GLU A 103 2.92 -14.07 17.40
CA GLU A 103 1.51 -14.46 17.21
C GLU A 103 1.09 -14.65 15.75
N GLY A 104 1.87 -14.10 14.79
CA GLY A 104 1.61 -14.24 13.38
C GLY A 104 2.35 -15.40 12.70
N ILE A 105 3.43 -15.92 13.30
CA ILE A 105 4.12 -17.09 12.76
C ILE A 105 3.19 -18.28 12.75
N VAL A 106 3.07 -18.92 11.56
CA VAL A 106 2.26 -20.14 11.40
C VAL A 106 3.14 -21.38 11.55
N LEU A 107 2.80 -22.24 12.49
CA LEU A 107 3.31 -23.61 12.57
C LEU A 107 2.51 -24.48 11.59
N ALA A 108 3.08 -24.74 10.42
CA ALA A 108 2.38 -25.47 9.34
C ALA A 108 2.55 -26.98 9.45
N GLN A 109 3.65 -27.46 10.05
CA GLN A 109 3.91 -28.88 10.31
C GLN A 109 4.71 -29.06 11.59
N ASN A 110 4.41 -30.10 12.39
CA ASN A 110 5.16 -30.44 13.61
C ASN A 110 5.13 -31.94 13.92
N ASP A 111 5.75 -32.75 13.06
CA ASP A 111 5.84 -34.19 13.22
C ASP A 111 6.84 -34.57 14.31
N ASP A 112 6.53 -35.61 15.05
CA ASP A 112 7.34 -36.09 16.17
C ASP A 112 7.59 -35.04 17.27
N ASN A 113 6.87 -33.92 17.25
CA ASN A 113 7.08 -32.73 18.12
C ASN A 113 8.54 -32.22 18.02
N ILE A 114 9.05 -32.03 16.78
CA ILE A 114 10.39 -31.48 16.56
C ILE A 114 10.52 -30.05 17.08
N LEU A 115 9.43 -29.33 17.09
CA LEU A 115 9.26 -28.02 17.72
C LEU A 115 8.38 -28.16 18.98
N PRO A 116 8.69 -27.43 20.05
CA PRO A 116 9.78 -26.46 20.17
C PRO A 116 11.16 -27.12 20.32
N VAL A 117 12.20 -26.45 19.87
CA VAL A 117 13.60 -26.79 20.12
C VAL A 117 13.97 -26.34 21.54
N ALA A 118 14.37 -27.27 22.41
CA ALA A 118 14.64 -26.93 23.80
C ALA A 118 15.77 -25.87 23.92
N SER A 119 15.58 -24.90 24.83
CA SER A 119 16.65 -23.92 25.15
C SER A 119 17.91 -24.63 25.61
N GLY A 120 19.08 -24.17 25.18
CA GLY A 120 20.39 -24.82 25.35
C GLY A 120 20.73 -25.87 24.30
N SER A 121 19.84 -26.13 23.32
CA SER A 121 20.10 -27.00 22.20
C SER A 121 20.98 -26.32 21.14
N LYS A 122 21.54 -27.18 20.28
CA LYS A 122 22.33 -26.75 19.11
C LYS A 122 21.54 -27.01 17.84
N LEU A 123 21.64 -26.09 16.89
CA LEU A 123 20.94 -26.15 15.64
C LEU A 123 21.88 -25.81 14.47
N ASN A 124 21.87 -26.61 13.43
CA ASN A 124 22.51 -26.28 12.17
C ASN A 124 21.52 -25.48 11.32
N VAL A 125 21.84 -24.21 10.99
CA VAL A 125 20.97 -23.37 10.17
C VAL A 125 21.58 -23.25 8.77
N PHE A 126 20.87 -23.76 7.77
CA PHE A 126 21.23 -23.78 6.37
C PHE A 126 20.42 -22.79 5.56
N GLY A 127 20.92 -22.49 4.37
CA GLY A 127 20.34 -21.54 3.42
C GLY A 127 20.92 -20.14 3.57
N TRP A 128 21.22 -19.48 2.44
CA TRP A 128 21.71 -18.10 2.44
C TRP A 128 20.79 -17.16 3.20
N ALA A 129 19.47 -17.38 3.10
CA ALA A 129 18.48 -16.60 3.82
C ALA A 129 18.66 -16.60 5.35
N SER A 130 19.35 -17.60 5.93
CA SER A 130 19.65 -17.63 7.37
C SER A 130 20.49 -16.46 7.85
N THR A 131 21.36 -15.91 6.98
CA THR A 131 22.21 -14.76 7.27
C THR A 131 21.74 -13.48 6.59
N SER A 132 20.75 -13.57 5.71
CA SER A 132 20.18 -12.43 4.97
C SER A 132 18.66 -12.58 4.79
N PRO A 133 17.89 -12.66 5.90
CA PRO A 133 16.46 -12.89 5.86
C PRO A 133 15.69 -11.67 5.33
N CYS A 134 14.41 -11.88 5.02
CA CYS A 134 13.46 -10.83 4.70
C CYS A 134 12.89 -10.22 5.98
N TYR A 135 13.04 -8.92 6.15
CA TYR A 135 12.43 -8.15 7.25
C TYR A 135 11.12 -7.48 6.81
N GLY A 136 10.97 -7.19 5.52
CA GLY A 136 9.82 -6.54 4.90
C GLY A 136 10.03 -6.42 3.39
N GLY A 137 9.10 -5.79 2.68
CA GLY A 137 9.22 -5.56 1.24
C GLY A 137 10.04 -4.31 0.89
N THR A 138 10.08 -4.01 -0.41
CA THR A 138 10.76 -2.82 -0.96
C THR A 138 9.74 -1.78 -1.44
N GLY A 139 10.18 -0.54 -1.66
CA GLY A 139 9.31 0.54 -2.12
C GLY A 139 8.91 1.53 -1.03
N SER A 140 7.73 2.15 -1.16
CA SER A 140 7.20 3.11 -0.18
C SER A 140 6.91 2.47 1.19
N GLY A 141 6.59 1.16 1.19
CA GLY A 141 6.39 0.35 2.40
C GLY A 141 7.68 -0.24 3.00
N ALA A 142 8.86 0.10 2.48
CA ALA A 142 10.11 -0.40 3.00
C ALA A 142 10.41 0.11 4.42
N LEU A 143 11.12 -0.72 5.18
CA LEU A 143 11.57 -0.35 6.53
C LEU A 143 12.62 0.76 6.49
N ASN A 144 12.69 1.56 7.56
CA ASN A 144 13.66 2.64 7.68
C ASN A 144 15.00 2.16 8.21
N ASP A 145 16.07 2.40 7.46
CA ASP A 145 17.46 2.00 7.83
C ASP A 145 18.03 2.70 9.08
N ALA A 146 17.33 3.70 9.62
CA ALA A 146 17.79 4.41 10.82
C ALA A 146 17.67 3.56 12.11
N TYR A 147 16.84 2.51 12.08
CA TYR A 147 16.63 1.60 13.20
C TYR A 147 17.35 0.27 12.93
N PRO A 148 18.03 -0.30 13.95
CA PRO A 148 18.72 -1.58 13.80
C PRO A 148 17.70 -2.71 13.63
N VAL A 149 18.09 -3.73 12.89
CA VAL A 149 17.33 -4.99 12.76
C VAL A 149 17.92 -6.04 13.69
N THR A 150 17.07 -6.91 14.25
CA THR A 150 17.48 -8.16 14.88
C THR A 150 17.46 -9.24 13.81
N ASP A 151 18.60 -9.89 13.52
CA ASP A 151 18.65 -10.96 12.53
C ASP A 151 18.17 -12.30 13.12
N LEU A 152 17.86 -13.26 12.23
CA LEU A 152 17.32 -14.57 12.58
C LEU A 152 18.23 -15.35 13.55
N LEU A 153 19.54 -15.33 13.33
CA LEU A 153 20.49 -16.07 14.18
C LEU A 153 20.59 -15.43 15.57
N THR A 154 20.57 -14.09 15.63
CA THR A 154 20.51 -13.34 16.90
C THR A 154 19.23 -13.69 17.67
N GLY A 155 18.05 -13.69 17.02
CA GLY A 155 16.81 -14.08 17.66
C GLY A 155 16.82 -15.51 18.24
N LEU A 156 17.42 -16.46 17.52
CA LEU A 156 17.63 -17.83 18.04
C LEU A 156 18.58 -17.86 19.24
N HIS A 157 19.70 -17.11 19.19
CA HIS A 157 20.66 -17.02 20.30
C HIS A 157 20.02 -16.40 21.55
N ASP A 158 19.23 -15.35 21.41
CA ASP A 158 18.55 -14.67 22.51
C ASP A 158 17.54 -15.60 23.22
N ALA A 159 16.93 -16.53 22.45
CA ALA A 159 16.06 -17.59 22.98
C ALA A 159 16.87 -18.81 23.49
N GLY A 160 18.18 -18.72 23.55
CA GLY A 160 19.06 -19.75 24.10
C GLY A 160 19.37 -20.93 23.19
N ILE A 161 19.18 -20.79 21.88
CA ILE A 161 19.51 -21.81 20.89
C ILE A 161 20.86 -21.47 20.27
N GLU A 162 21.85 -22.37 20.43
CA GLU A 162 23.17 -22.19 19.81
C GLU A 162 23.12 -22.60 18.34
N THR A 163 23.61 -21.73 17.45
CA THR A 163 23.71 -22.02 16.01
C THR A 163 25.15 -22.31 15.59
N ASN A 164 25.31 -23.00 14.44
CA ASN A 164 26.62 -23.42 13.93
C ASN A 164 27.34 -22.25 13.22
N ASP A 165 28.32 -21.65 13.90
CA ASP A 165 29.14 -20.54 13.39
C ASP A 165 29.88 -20.86 12.07
N GLU A 166 30.25 -22.12 11.80
CA GLU A 166 30.91 -22.51 10.56
C GLU A 166 29.98 -22.31 9.36
N LEU A 167 28.69 -22.70 9.51
CA LEU A 167 27.68 -22.50 8.48
C LEU A 167 27.36 -20.99 8.29
N SER A 168 27.10 -20.27 9.38
CA SER A 168 26.83 -18.84 9.31
C SER A 168 27.95 -18.07 8.62
N LYS A 169 29.21 -18.41 8.97
CA LYS A 169 30.37 -17.82 8.32
C LYS A 169 30.47 -18.21 6.83
N PHE A 170 30.15 -19.45 6.49
CA PHE A 170 30.18 -19.90 5.10
C PHE A 170 29.22 -19.07 4.24
N TYR A 171 27.96 -18.86 4.67
CA TYR A 171 27.00 -18.06 3.94
C TYR A 171 27.41 -16.58 3.87
N THR A 172 27.88 -16.00 4.98
CA THR A 172 28.33 -14.60 5.03
C THR A 172 29.57 -14.37 4.15
N ASP A 173 30.49 -15.33 4.07
CA ASP A 173 31.65 -15.23 3.17
C ASP A 173 31.25 -15.37 1.69
N TYR A 174 30.19 -16.14 1.39
CA TYR A 174 29.68 -16.32 0.04
C TYR A 174 28.93 -15.06 -0.45
N CYS A 175 27.97 -14.57 0.32
CA CYS A 175 27.23 -13.34 0.05
C CYS A 175 26.85 -12.67 1.36
N SER A 176 27.49 -11.54 1.67
CA SER A 176 27.40 -10.91 3.01
C SER A 176 26.12 -10.09 3.22
N THR A 177 25.43 -9.71 2.15
CA THR A 177 24.26 -8.81 2.24
C THR A 177 23.27 -9.12 1.14
N ARG A 178 21.98 -8.92 1.45
CA ARG A 178 20.94 -8.84 0.42
C ARG A 178 21.20 -7.62 -0.48
N PRO A 179 21.01 -7.74 -1.79
CA PRO A 179 21.11 -6.59 -2.68
C PRO A 179 20.20 -5.43 -2.24
N SER A 180 20.75 -4.22 -2.27
CA SER A 180 19.97 -3.02 -1.97
C SER A 180 19.35 -2.46 -3.23
N VAL A 181 18.05 -2.19 -3.19
CA VAL A 181 17.28 -1.65 -4.29
C VAL A 181 16.76 -0.24 -3.96
N GLY A 182 16.50 0.55 -5.00
CA GLY A 182 15.84 1.83 -4.86
C GLY A 182 14.34 1.69 -4.65
N MET A 183 13.68 2.82 -4.39
CA MET A 183 12.23 2.90 -4.36
C MET A 183 11.62 2.42 -5.69
N ALA A 184 10.53 1.68 -5.63
CA ALA A 184 9.86 1.07 -6.77
C ALA A 184 10.77 0.15 -7.61
N GLN A 185 11.74 -0.50 -6.98
CA GLN A 185 12.62 -1.50 -7.56
C GLN A 185 12.63 -2.75 -6.71
N GLN A 186 12.89 -3.89 -7.34
CA GLN A 186 13.04 -5.18 -6.67
C GLN A 186 14.35 -5.86 -7.08
N ASP A 187 14.81 -6.80 -6.27
CA ASP A 187 15.92 -7.69 -6.60
C ASP A 187 15.47 -9.15 -6.39
N TRP A 188 15.50 -9.93 -7.46
CA TRP A 188 15.07 -11.33 -7.48
C TRP A 188 16.24 -12.31 -7.39
N THR A 189 17.45 -11.80 -7.09
CA THR A 189 18.64 -12.64 -6.89
C THR A 189 18.50 -13.48 -5.64
N LEU A 190 18.73 -14.78 -5.78
CA LEU A 190 18.76 -15.76 -4.70
C LEU A 190 20.15 -16.41 -4.67
N PRO A 191 21.11 -15.88 -3.93
CA PRO A 191 22.50 -16.35 -3.95
C PRO A 191 22.71 -17.59 -3.07
N GLU A 192 21.95 -18.68 -3.31
CA GLU A 192 22.16 -19.93 -2.62
C GLU A 192 23.41 -20.64 -3.18
N PRO A 193 24.38 -21.03 -2.32
CA PRO A 193 25.61 -21.66 -2.77
C PRO A 193 25.38 -23.01 -3.45
N ASN A 194 26.15 -23.27 -4.52
CA ASN A 194 26.17 -24.60 -5.15
C ASN A 194 26.58 -25.68 -4.13
N VAL A 195 25.89 -26.83 -4.13
CA VAL A 195 26.13 -27.93 -3.17
C VAL A 195 27.56 -28.47 -3.21
N SER A 196 28.29 -28.29 -4.32
CA SER A 196 29.70 -28.68 -4.40
C SER A 196 30.62 -27.85 -3.48
N LEU A 197 30.15 -26.74 -2.96
CA LEU A 197 30.89 -25.91 -1.99
C LEU A 197 30.74 -26.42 -0.55
N TYR A 198 29.76 -27.28 -0.27
CA TYR A 198 29.58 -27.94 1.02
C TYR A 198 30.52 -29.16 1.10
N THR A 199 31.70 -28.96 1.66
CA THR A 199 32.68 -30.00 1.74
C THR A 199 32.28 -31.14 2.69
N ASP A 200 32.82 -32.36 2.45
CA ASP A 200 32.59 -33.50 3.34
C ASP A 200 33.00 -33.20 4.79
N GLU A 201 34.03 -32.37 5.00
CA GLU A 201 34.49 -31.94 6.32
C GLU A 201 33.44 -31.01 6.98
N MET A 202 32.91 -30.03 6.27
CA MET A 202 31.86 -29.15 6.76
C MET A 202 30.61 -29.95 7.15
N MET A 203 30.17 -30.87 6.31
CA MET A 203 28.99 -31.68 6.60
C MET A 203 29.22 -32.65 7.76
N ALA A 204 30.44 -33.21 7.90
CA ALA A 204 30.79 -34.02 9.06
C ALA A 204 30.84 -33.21 10.36
N ASN A 205 31.33 -31.95 10.30
CA ASN A 205 31.34 -31.04 11.44
C ASN A 205 29.89 -30.64 11.82
N ALA A 206 29.03 -30.34 10.85
CA ALA A 206 27.62 -30.02 11.08
C ALA A 206 26.88 -31.20 11.77
N LYS A 207 27.08 -32.43 11.29
CA LYS A 207 26.53 -33.65 11.96
C LYS A 207 27.04 -33.84 13.38
N ALA A 208 28.31 -33.52 13.63
CA ALA A 208 28.89 -33.62 14.96
C ALA A 208 28.39 -32.49 15.89
N TYR A 209 27.96 -31.37 15.33
CA TYR A 209 27.47 -30.23 16.06
C TYR A 209 26.04 -30.44 16.57
N SER A 210 25.11 -30.87 15.70
CA SER A 210 23.72 -31.15 16.02
C SER A 210 23.14 -32.21 15.07
N ASP A 211 22.17 -32.99 15.54
CA ASP A 211 21.37 -33.94 14.73
C ASP A 211 20.12 -33.25 14.08
N THR A 212 19.92 -32.00 14.37
CA THR A 212 18.80 -31.20 13.85
C THR A 212 19.32 -30.08 12.93
N ALA A 213 18.66 -29.94 11.79
CA ALA A 213 18.92 -28.89 10.81
C ALA A 213 17.68 -28.01 10.60
N MET A 214 17.89 -26.73 10.37
CA MET A 214 16.89 -25.78 9.91
C MET A 214 17.31 -25.27 8.53
N VAL A 215 16.39 -25.21 7.58
CA VAL A 215 16.61 -24.62 6.26
C VAL A 215 15.73 -23.41 6.12
N VAL A 216 16.33 -22.28 5.77
CA VAL A 216 15.61 -21.00 5.60
C VAL A 216 15.54 -20.63 4.13
N ILE A 217 14.32 -20.49 3.62
CA ILE A 217 14.01 -20.09 2.24
C ILE A 217 13.33 -18.74 2.30
N THR A 218 13.64 -17.83 1.39
CA THR A 218 13.09 -16.46 1.40
C THR A 218 12.66 -15.98 0.03
N ARG A 219 11.57 -15.22 -0.02
CA ARG A 219 11.13 -14.44 -1.18
C ARG A 219 10.77 -13.03 -0.73
N VAL A 220 11.16 -12.03 -1.50
CA VAL A 220 10.89 -10.62 -1.20
C VAL A 220 10.09 -10.01 -2.34
N GLY A 221 8.92 -9.49 -2.01
CA GLY A 221 8.13 -8.64 -2.88
C GLY A 221 8.42 -7.17 -2.67
N GLY A 222 7.90 -6.33 -3.53
CA GLY A 222 8.06 -4.88 -3.42
C GLY A 222 7.22 -4.10 -4.42
N GLU A 223 7.21 -2.80 -4.23
CA GLU A 223 6.53 -1.87 -5.11
C GLU A 223 7.20 -1.77 -6.49
N GLY A 224 6.41 -1.58 -7.54
CA GLY A 224 6.87 -1.26 -8.90
C GLY A 224 6.94 -2.46 -9.84
N ALA A 225 7.00 -3.69 -9.35
CA ALA A 225 6.98 -4.89 -10.18
C ALA A 225 6.34 -6.07 -9.44
N ASP A 226 5.59 -6.86 -10.18
CA ASP A 226 5.12 -8.17 -9.70
C ASP A 226 6.25 -9.20 -9.74
N LEU A 227 6.13 -10.24 -8.93
CA LEU A 227 7.10 -11.33 -8.91
C LEU A 227 7.10 -12.08 -10.26
N PRO A 228 8.26 -12.53 -10.74
CA PRO A 228 8.34 -13.17 -12.04
C PRO A 228 7.59 -14.51 -12.13
N THR A 229 6.75 -14.63 -13.16
CA THR A 229 6.09 -15.89 -13.55
C THR A 229 6.95 -16.73 -14.50
N ASP A 230 8.15 -16.29 -14.88
CA ASP A 230 9.10 -16.97 -15.74
C ASP A 230 10.52 -16.52 -15.40
N MET A 231 11.18 -17.25 -14.51
CA MET A 231 12.56 -16.93 -14.09
C MET A 231 13.58 -17.16 -15.18
N SER A 232 13.35 -18.09 -16.10
CA SER A 232 14.25 -18.27 -17.24
C SER A 232 14.32 -17.03 -18.14
N ALA A 233 13.20 -16.32 -18.26
CA ALA A 233 13.14 -15.05 -18.97
C ALA A 233 13.84 -13.90 -18.20
N VAL A 234 13.89 -13.96 -16.88
CA VAL A 234 14.65 -13.03 -16.07
C VAL A 234 16.16 -13.25 -16.29
N VAL A 235 16.61 -14.49 -16.16
CA VAL A 235 18.03 -14.89 -16.33
C VAL A 235 18.56 -14.56 -17.73
N ASP A 236 17.83 -14.84 -18.80
CA ASP A 236 18.26 -14.54 -20.17
C ASP A 236 18.05 -13.07 -20.58
N GLY A 237 17.49 -12.25 -19.71
CA GLY A 237 17.20 -10.85 -19.93
C GLY A 237 16.03 -10.58 -20.88
N SER A 238 15.25 -11.58 -21.28
CA SER A 238 14.07 -11.40 -22.11
C SER A 238 12.93 -10.75 -21.34
N TRP A 239 12.87 -10.96 -20.03
CA TRP A 239 11.92 -10.28 -19.15
C TRP A 239 12.04 -8.76 -19.23
N ILE A 240 13.24 -8.21 -19.00
CA ILE A 240 13.47 -6.76 -19.07
C ILE A 240 13.23 -6.22 -20.48
N ARG A 241 13.57 -6.96 -21.54
CA ARG A 241 13.27 -6.56 -22.92
C ARG A 241 11.77 -6.47 -23.17
N ARG A 242 10.98 -7.42 -22.68
CA ARG A 242 9.52 -7.41 -22.76
C ARG A 242 8.94 -6.20 -22.01
N VAL A 243 9.42 -5.92 -20.81
CA VAL A 243 8.99 -4.73 -20.05
C VAL A 243 9.43 -3.45 -20.76
N ALA A 244 10.63 -3.40 -21.37
CA ALA A 244 11.09 -2.25 -22.15
C ALA A 244 10.24 -1.98 -23.39
N GLU A 245 9.85 -3.01 -24.12
CA GLU A 245 8.93 -2.90 -25.25
C GLU A 245 7.58 -2.36 -24.82
N TYR A 246 7.10 -2.84 -23.68
CA TYR A 246 5.86 -2.43 -23.10
C TYR A 246 5.90 -0.97 -22.60
N ARG A 247 6.96 -0.56 -21.88
CA ARG A 247 7.16 0.79 -21.32
C ARG A 247 7.70 1.80 -22.31
N GLY A 248 7.95 1.40 -23.56
CA GLY A 248 8.49 2.28 -24.58
C GLY A 248 9.98 2.60 -24.45
N SER A 249 10.65 2.22 -23.36
CA SER A 249 12.09 2.48 -23.18
C SER A 249 12.75 1.53 -22.19
N GLU A 250 14.04 1.19 -22.44
CA GLU A 250 14.85 0.42 -21.50
C GLU A 250 15.01 1.14 -20.14
N LYS A 251 15.03 2.46 -20.13
CA LYS A 251 15.12 3.26 -18.92
C LYS A 251 13.83 3.15 -18.08
N GLY A 252 12.68 3.25 -18.72
CA GLY A 252 11.39 3.05 -18.06
C GLY A 252 11.24 1.63 -17.50
N ALA A 253 11.66 0.62 -18.28
CA ALA A 253 11.67 -0.76 -17.82
C ALA A 253 12.57 -0.96 -16.59
N GLY A 254 13.78 -0.39 -16.59
CA GLY A 254 14.71 -0.51 -15.48
C GLY A 254 14.25 0.15 -14.18
N TYR A 255 13.26 1.03 -14.25
CA TYR A 255 12.65 1.66 -13.07
C TYR A 255 11.54 0.80 -12.44
N TYR A 256 10.74 0.11 -13.26
CA TYR A 256 9.58 -0.67 -12.84
C TYR A 256 9.79 -2.18 -12.99
N ASN A 257 10.98 -2.66 -12.75
CA ASN A 257 11.33 -4.06 -12.88
C ASN A 257 12.29 -4.49 -11.78
N GLY A 258 12.40 -5.79 -11.56
CA GLY A 258 13.41 -6.36 -10.69
C GLY A 258 14.75 -6.48 -11.39
N THR A 259 15.81 -6.55 -10.62
CA THR A 259 17.15 -6.93 -11.04
C THR A 259 17.42 -8.38 -10.70
N TYR A 260 18.36 -8.99 -11.41
CA TYR A 260 18.84 -10.33 -11.14
C TYR A 260 20.35 -10.37 -11.45
N ASP A 261 21.15 -10.82 -10.48
CA ASP A 261 22.58 -10.98 -10.61
C ASP A 261 22.95 -12.46 -10.39
N ASP A 262 23.23 -13.15 -11.48
CA ASP A 262 23.63 -14.56 -11.49
C ASP A 262 25.15 -14.78 -11.37
N THR A 263 25.94 -13.73 -11.14
CA THR A 263 27.40 -13.82 -11.11
C THR A 263 27.94 -14.77 -10.06
N LEU A 264 27.17 -15.06 -9.01
CA LEU A 264 27.52 -16.02 -7.98
C LEU A 264 27.12 -17.46 -8.35
N ASN A 265 26.07 -17.64 -9.15
CA ASN A 265 25.38 -18.92 -9.38
C ASN A 265 25.58 -19.48 -10.80
N GLU A 266 26.27 -18.76 -11.69
CA GLU A 266 26.61 -19.20 -13.04
C GLU A 266 25.40 -19.43 -13.98
N GLY A 267 24.20 -18.88 -13.63
CA GLY A 267 23.02 -18.87 -14.49
C GLY A 267 22.27 -20.21 -14.59
N ASP A 268 22.47 -21.14 -13.67
CA ASP A 268 21.80 -22.45 -13.63
C ASP A 268 20.81 -22.63 -12.47
N ASP A 269 20.33 -21.51 -11.90
CA ASP A 269 19.39 -21.53 -10.79
C ASP A 269 17.97 -21.93 -11.17
N TRP A 270 17.59 -21.76 -12.44
CA TRP A 270 16.21 -21.88 -12.89
C TRP A 270 16.09 -22.62 -14.21
N ASP A 271 15.19 -23.58 -14.26
CA ASP A 271 14.81 -24.25 -15.48
C ASP A 271 13.75 -23.45 -16.27
N LYS A 272 13.52 -23.85 -17.51
CA LYS A 272 12.51 -23.19 -18.34
C LYS A 272 11.10 -23.50 -17.84
N GLY A 273 10.37 -22.48 -17.52
CA GLY A 273 8.99 -22.55 -17.01
C GLY A 273 8.90 -22.40 -15.51
N ASP A 274 10.05 -22.31 -14.82
CA ASP A 274 10.07 -22.03 -13.39
C ASP A 274 9.66 -20.60 -13.10
N HIS A 275 8.97 -20.44 -12.00
CA HIS A 275 8.58 -19.12 -11.50
C HIS A 275 9.21 -18.83 -10.13
N PHE A 276 9.16 -17.57 -9.70
CA PHE A 276 9.86 -17.13 -8.48
C PHE A 276 9.32 -17.74 -7.18
N LEU A 277 8.06 -18.20 -7.17
CA LEU A 277 7.39 -18.74 -5.97
C LEU A 277 7.43 -20.27 -5.87
N GLN A 278 8.45 -20.89 -6.46
CA GLN A 278 8.83 -22.28 -6.26
C GLN A 278 10.31 -22.36 -5.83
N LEU A 279 10.81 -23.53 -5.47
CA LEU A 279 12.24 -23.71 -5.21
C LEU A 279 13.07 -23.44 -6.46
N SER A 280 14.21 -22.75 -6.29
CA SER A 280 15.25 -22.73 -7.31
C SER A 280 16.01 -24.06 -7.35
N ASN A 281 16.69 -24.35 -8.46
CA ASN A 281 17.53 -25.56 -8.57
C ASN A 281 18.55 -25.68 -7.42
N ARG A 282 19.09 -24.53 -6.96
CA ARG A 282 20.03 -24.50 -5.84
C ARG A 282 19.36 -24.79 -4.49
N GLU A 283 18.16 -24.31 -4.30
CA GLU A 283 17.39 -24.60 -3.10
C GLU A 283 16.95 -26.05 -3.06
N GLU A 284 16.54 -26.64 -4.19
CA GLU A 284 16.26 -28.10 -4.30
C GLU A 284 17.49 -28.93 -3.96
N GLU A 285 18.64 -28.63 -4.56
CA GLU A 285 19.92 -29.30 -4.25
C GLU A 285 20.29 -29.18 -2.77
N LEU A 286 20.01 -28.02 -2.13
CA LEU A 286 20.23 -27.81 -0.70
C LEU A 286 19.31 -28.69 0.15
N ILE A 287 18.02 -28.77 -0.20
CA ILE A 287 17.05 -29.64 0.50
C ILE A 287 17.47 -31.09 0.39
N ASP A 288 17.88 -31.56 -0.80
CA ASP A 288 18.41 -32.91 -1.02
C ASP A 288 19.67 -33.17 -0.17
N LEU A 289 20.60 -32.23 -0.14
CA LEU A 289 21.80 -32.35 0.66
C LEU A 289 21.47 -32.46 2.15
N VAL A 290 20.62 -31.57 2.66
CA VAL A 290 20.31 -31.52 4.10
C VAL A 290 19.52 -32.77 4.50
N THR A 291 18.47 -33.16 3.78
CA THR A 291 17.62 -34.34 4.08
C THR A 291 18.37 -35.66 3.92
N SER A 292 19.40 -35.73 3.06
CA SER A 292 20.29 -36.88 2.95
C SER A 292 21.27 -37.00 4.14
N ASN A 293 21.45 -35.95 4.92
CA ASN A 293 22.42 -35.91 6.02
C ASN A 293 21.80 -35.82 7.41
N PHE A 294 20.56 -35.37 7.52
CA PHE A 294 19.84 -35.16 8.78
C PHE A 294 18.44 -35.81 8.72
N ASP A 295 18.07 -36.50 9.81
CA ASP A 295 16.75 -37.12 9.96
C ASP A 295 15.72 -36.13 10.60
N ASN A 296 16.18 -35.01 11.15
CA ASN A 296 15.37 -34.00 11.81
C ASN A 296 15.60 -32.65 11.12
N VAL A 297 14.68 -32.29 10.24
CA VAL A 297 14.78 -31.04 9.46
C VAL A 297 13.57 -30.17 9.74
N ILE A 298 13.82 -28.87 9.96
CA ILE A 298 12.82 -27.81 10.08
C ILE A 298 12.99 -26.90 8.86
N VAL A 299 11.91 -26.56 8.18
CA VAL A 299 11.89 -25.60 7.08
C VAL A 299 11.23 -24.31 7.56
N VAL A 300 11.85 -23.17 7.24
CA VAL A 300 11.29 -21.84 7.47
C VAL A 300 11.12 -21.17 6.12
N TYR A 301 9.88 -20.83 5.77
CA TYR A 301 9.61 -19.97 4.64
C TYR A 301 9.45 -18.52 5.13
N ASN A 302 10.38 -17.67 4.72
CA ASN A 302 10.43 -16.25 5.10
C ASN A 302 10.06 -15.38 3.91
N GLY A 303 8.77 -15.29 3.62
CA GLY A 303 8.17 -14.52 2.54
C GLY A 303 6.70 -14.22 2.79
N ALA A 304 6.21 -13.11 2.21
CA ALA A 304 4.83 -12.66 2.37
C ALA A 304 3.88 -13.17 1.27
N ASN A 305 4.42 -13.70 0.20
CA ASN A 305 3.66 -14.24 -0.92
C ASN A 305 3.50 -15.75 -0.72
N ALA A 306 2.31 -16.31 -0.96
CA ALA A 306 2.10 -17.75 -0.90
C ALA A 306 3.07 -18.49 -1.85
N PHE A 307 3.70 -19.54 -1.34
CA PHE A 307 4.79 -20.28 -1.99
C PHE A 307 4.38 -21.74 -2.20
N GLU A 308 4.80 -22.36 -3.28
CA GLU A 308 4.55 -23.79 -3.49
C GLU A 308 5.31 -24.62 -2.46
N MET A 309 4.58 -25.35 -1.61
CA MET A 309 5.13 -26.15 -0.52
C MET A 309 4.83 -27.66 -0.65
N ASP A 310 4.25 -28.10 -1.78
CA ASP A 310 3.86 -29.51 -1.99
C ASP A 310 5.06 -30.48 -1.96
N TRP A 311 6.26 -30.00 -2.30
CA TRP A 311 7.51 -30.76 -2.24
C TRP A 311 7.89 -31.23 -0.83
N VAL A 312 7.40 -30.58 0.24
CA VAL A 312 7.69 -30.97 1.63
C VAL A 312 7.32 -32.44 1.91
N LYS A 313 6.22 -32.92 1.34
CA LYS A 313 5.74 -34.31 1.51
C LYS A 313 6.68 -35.37 0.98
N ASP A 314 7.59 -35.03 0.06
CA ASP A 314 8.52 -35.96 -0.57
C ASP A 314 9.74 -36.21 0.32
N TYR A 315 9.91 -35.42 1.38
CA TYR A 315 11.04 -35.50 2.31
C TYR A 315 10.58 -35.82 3.75
N PRO A 316 10.46 -37.13 4.12
CA PRO A 316 10.00 -37.51 5.46
C PRO A 316 10.93 -37.07 6.60
N GLN A 317 12.10 -36.54 6.28
CA GLN A 317 13.03 -35.93 7.23
C GLN A 317 12.59 -34.52 7.63
N ILE A 318 11.78 -33.84 6.81
CA ILE A 318 11.21 -32.54 7.14
C ILE A 318 10.04 -32.80 8.10
N LYS A 319 10.26 -32.47 9.38
CA LYS A 319 9.30 -32.69 10.45
C LYS A 319 8.65 -31.41 10.97
N GLY A 320 9.26 -30.28 10.69
CA GLY A 320 8.73 -28.98 11.09
C GLY A 320 8.69 -28.01 9.92
N VAL A 321 7.61 -27.23 9.81
CA VAL A 321 7.49 -26.13 8.85
C VAL A 321 6.94 -24.92 9.54
N LEU A 322 7.61 -23.77 9.39
CA LEU A 322 7.21 -22.47 9.88
C LEU A 322 7.04 -21.50 8.70
N LEU A 323 5.90 -20.82 8.62
CA LEU A 323 5.67 -19.70 7.71
C LEU A 323 5.87 -18.40 8.48
N CYS A 324 6.82 -17.59 8.04
CA CYS A 324 7.27 -16.38 8.75
C CYS A 324 7.52 -15.26 7.74
N PRO A 325 6.50 -14.51 7.31
CA PRO A 325 6.66 -13.31 6.48
C PRO A 325 7.64 -12.29 7.06
N GLY A 326 7.87 -11.19 6.36
CA GLY A 326 8.77 -10.13 6.82
C GLY A 326 8.43 -9.67 8.24
N THR A 327 9.40 -9.76 9.13
CA THR A 327 9.22 -9.68 10.60
C THR A 327 9.27 -8.26 11.16
N GLY A 328 9.46 -7.24 10.31
CA GLY A 328 9.80 -5.92 10.80
C GLY A 328 11.23 -5.90 11.38
N GLN A 329 11.56 -4.83 12.09
CA GLN A 329 12.94 -4.61 12.51
C GLN A 329 13.42 -5.56 13.63
N SER A 330 12.58 -5.92 14.59
CA SER A 330 12.98 -6.73 15.75
C SER A 330 12.36 -8.13 15.79
N GLY A 331 11.40 -8.44 14.93
CA GLY A 331 10.51 -9.59 15.09
C GLY A 331 11.18 -10.95 15.11
N PHE A 332 12.45 -11.08 14.66
CA PHE A 332 13.18 -12.34 14.84
C PHE A 332 13.49 -12.68 16.30
N GLU A 333 13.37 -11.74 17.25
CA GLU A 333 13.33 -12.08 18.68
C GLU A 333 12.06 -12.89 19.02
N GLY A 334 10.89 -12.45 18.50
CA GLY A 334 9.64 -13.21 18.60
C GLY A 334 9.71 -14.58 17.93
N PHE A 335 10.36 -14.66 16.75
CA PHE A 335 10.64 -15.94 16.09
C PHE A 335 11.45 -16.89 16.98
N GLY A 336 12.54 -16.41 17.58
CA GLY A 336 13.34 -17.20 18.51
C GLY A 336 12.53 -17.73 19.67
N ARG A 337 11.67 -16.91 20.28
CA ARG A 337 10.77 -17.28 21.39
C ARG A 337 9.80 -18.43 20.99
N VAL A 338 9.26 -18.37 19.76
CA VAL A 338 8.39 -19.44 19.22
C VAL A 338 9.18 -20.73 19.02
N VAL A 339 10.34 -20.65 18.36
CA VAL A 339 11.19 -21.84 18.10
C VAL A 339 11.64 -22.50 19.39
N ALA A 340 11.95 -21.71 20.43
CA ALA A 340 12.36 -22.22 21.76
C ALA A 340 11.19 -22.70 22.63
N GLY A 341 9.94 -22.43 22.22
CA GLY A 341 8.74 -22.78 22.99
C GLY A 341 8.50 -21.88 24.21
N GLU A 342 9.09 -20.70 24.24
CA GLU A 342 8.76 -19.67 25.23
C GLU A 342 7.37 -19.09 24.94
N VAL A 343 6.97 -19.06 23.66
CA VAL A 343 5.65 -18.70 23.20
C VAL A 343 5.09 -19.85 22.34
N ASN A 344 3.83 -20.18 22.57
CA ASN A 344 3.11 -21.16 21.76
C ASN A 344 2.60 -20.49 20.48
N PRO A 345 2.93 -20.96 19.27
CA PRO A 345 2.44 -20.37 18.04
C PRO A 345 0.91 -20.41 17.98
N SER A 346 0.32 -19.32 17.50
CA SER A 346 -1.13 -19.17 17.34
C SER A 346 -1.52 -18.49 16.02
N GLY A 347 -0.54 -18.29 15.15
CA GLY A 347 -0.75 -17.74 13.79
C GLY A 347 -1.56 -18.68 12.92
N ARG A 348 -2.28 -18.09 11.96
CA ARG A 348 -3.05 -18.80 10.92
C ARG A 348 -2.70 -18.21 9.56
N THR A 349 -2.72 -19.03 8.53
CA THR A 349 -2.50 -18.55 7.16
C THR A 349 -3.51 -17.48 6.78
N ALA A 350 -3.05 -16.44 6.10
CA ALA A 350 -3.90 -15.38 5.54
C ALA A 350 -4.21 -15.62 4.05
N ASP A 351 -3.59 -16.63 3.46
CA ASP A 351 -3.73 -17.05 2.08
C ASP A 351 -3.79 -18.57 1.99
N THR A 352 -4.37 -19.07 0.90
CA THR A 352 -4.34 -20.49 0.55
C THR A 352 -2.99 -20.85 -0.09
N TYR A 353 -2.30 -21.83 0.45
CA TYR A 353 -1.06 -22.38 -0.12
C TYR A 353 -1.40 -23.58 -0.98
N VAL A 354 -1.09 -23.50 -2.27
CA VAL A 354 -1.44 -24.53 -3.25
C VAL A 354 -0.24 -25.32 -3.73
N ALA A 355 -0.49 -26.48 -4.30
CA ALA A 355 0.56 -27.36 -4.82
C ALA A 355 1.18 -26.84 -6.13
N ASP A 356 0.38 -26.15 -6.95
CA ASP A 356 0.77 -25.61 -8.26
C ASP A 356 0.03 -24.28 -8.50
N LEU A 357 0.75 -23.18 -8.40
CA LEU A 357 0.22 -21.83 -8.64
C LEU A 357 -0.21 -21.62 -10.11
N THR A 358 0.36 -22.39 -11.04
CA THR A 358 0.03 -22.28 -12.47
C THR A 358 -1.36 -22.85 -12.79
N ALA A 359 -1.92 -23.68 -11.90
CA ALA A 359 -3.27 -24.21 -12.00
C ALA A 359 -4.35 -23.25 -11.45
N SER A 360 -3.96 -22.13 -10.86
CA SER A 360 -4.90 -21.16 -10.28
C SER A 360 -5.77 -20.48 -11.35
N PRO A 361 -7.05 -20.16 -11.06
CA PRO A 361 -7.97 -19.58 -12.05
C PRO A 361 -7.47 -18.27 -12.67
N TRP A 362 -6.71 -17.47 -11.91
CA TRP A 362 -6.17 -16.19 -12.35
C TRP A 362 -4.91 -16.29 -13.22
N TRP A 363 -4.23 -17.45 -13.29
CA TRP A 363 -2.90 -17.59 -13.88
C TRP A 363 -2.77 -17.03 -15.30
N ASN A 364 -3.69 -17.36 -16.19
CA ASN A 364 -3.66 -16.89 -17.57
C ASN A 364 -4.19 -15.44 -17.74
N ASN A 365 -4.72 -14.85 -16.67
CA ASN A 365 -5.33 -13.53 -16.64
C ASN A 365 -4.65 -12.60 -15.60
N PHE A 366 -3.39 -12.88 -15.31
CA PHE A 366 -2.47 -12.06 -14.53
C PHE A 366 -1.24 -11.74 -15.39
N GLY A 367 -0.75 -10.50 -15.33
CA GLY A 367 0.47 -10.06 -16.02
C GLY A 367 0.29 -8.79 -16.86
N ASP A 368 1.16 -8.62 -17.83
CA ASP A 368 1.34 -7.41 -18.62
C ASP A 368 0.57 -7.49 -19.94
N PHE A 369 -0.72 -7.18 -19.92
CA PHE A 369 -1.55 -7.17 -21.12
C PHE A 369 -1.72 -5.75 -21.65
N LYS A 370 -1.24 -5.48 -22.88
CA LYS A 370 -1.29 -4.18 -23.53
C LYS A 370 -2.26 -4.20 -24.70
N TYR A 371 -3.12 -3.19 -24.77
CA TYR A 371 -3.98 -3.01 -25.94
C TYR A 371 -3.18 -2.67 -27.20
N THR A 372 -3.42 -3.41 -28.29
CA THR A 372 -2.68 -3.26 -29.55
C THR A 372 -3.25 -2.21 -30.50
N ASN A 373 -4.50 -1.78 -30.28
CA ASN A 373 -5.24 -0.87 -31.14
C ASN A 373 -5.75 0.39 -30.42
N ALA A 374 -5.14 0.77 -29.29
CA ALA A 374 -5.59 1.86 -28.42
C ALA A 374 -4.63 3.07 -28.39
N SER A 375 -3.81 3.25 -29.44
CA SER A 375 -2.78 4.31 -29.48
C SER A 375 -3.35 5.73 -29.45
N GLU A 376 -4.62 5.92 -29.80
CA GLU A 376 -5.32 7.20 -29.65
C GLU A 376 -5.50 7.65 -28.19
N PHE A 377 -5.41 6.72 -27.24
CA PHE A 377 -5.50 6.97 -25.80
C PHE A 377 -4.13 7.05 -25.11
N ASN A 378 -3.04 7.00 -25.88
CA ASN A 378 -1.70 7.08 -25.27
C ASN A 378 -1.60 8.29 -24.35
N SER A 379 -1.09 8.06 -23.14
CA SER A 379 -0.80 9.17 -22.24
C SER A 379 0.26 10.11 -22.82
N ASN A 380 0.31 11.35 -22.33
CA ASN A 380 1.42 12.23 -22.64
C ASN A 380 2.75 11.64 -22.19
N ALA A 381 3.82 11.93 -22.93
CA ALA A 381 5.16 11.63 -22.50
C ALA A 381 5.46 12.26 -21.12
N SER A 382 6.07 11.50 -20.25
CA SER A 382 6.49 11.93 -18.93
C SER A 382 7.99 11.73 -18.72
N GLY A 383 8.52 12.16 -17.60
CA GLY A 383 9.92 11.89 -17.24
C GLY A 383 10.19 10.40 -17.06
N PHE A 384 9.21 9.65 -16.53
CA PHE A 384 9.28 8.20 -16.35
C PHE A 384 9.02 7.45 -17.65
N ASP A 385 8.18 7.99 -18.52
CA ASP A 385 7.78 7.38 -19.76
C ASP A 385 7.86 8.41 -20.91
N PRO A 386 9.04 8.62 -21.50
CA PRO A 386 9.31 9.68 -22.46
C PRO A 386 8.50 9.57 -23.76
N GLU A 387 7.96 8.40 -24.07
CA GLU A 387 7.19 8.16 -25.29
C GLU A 387 5.68 8.12 -25.05
N GLY A 388 5.27 8.18 -23.77
CA GLY A 388 3.90 7.98 -23.32
C GLY A 388 3.51 6.51 -23.28
N THR A 389 2.45 6.21 -22.57
CA THR A 389 1.99 4.84 -22.28
C THR A 389 0.69 4.53 -22.98
N THR A 390 0.61 3.39 -23.63
CA THR A 390 -0.63 2.84 -24.20
C THR A 390 -1.43 2.14 -23.08
N PRO A 391 -2.77 2.25 -23.07
CA PRO A 391 -3.60 1.53 -22.11
C PRO A 391 -3.31 0.04 -22.08
N SER A 392 -3.35 -0.52 -20.88
CA SER A 392 -3.24 -1.95 -20.59
C SER A 392 -4.53 -2.47 -19.98
N PHE A 393 -4.61 -3.77 -19.70
CA PHE A 393 -5.77 -4.37 -19.07
C PHE A 393 -5.39 -5.60 -18.26
N VAL A 394 -6.30 -5.99 -17.38
CA VAL A 394 -6.27 -7.27 -16.66
C VAL A 394 -7.70 -7.73 -16.45
N ASN A 395 -7.95 -9.05 -16.58
CA ASN A 395 -9.27 -9.63 -16.45
C ASN A 395 -9.38 -10.39 -15.12
N TYR A 396 -10.28 -10.00 -14.24
CA TYR A 396 -10.57 -10.71 -13.00
C TYR A 396 -11.65 -11.77 -13.26
N VAL A 397 -11.28 -12.75 -14.08
CA VAL A 397 -12.18 -13.80 -14.60
C VAL A 397 -12.77 -14.70 -13.53
N GLU A 398 -12.10 -14.84 -12.40
CA GLU A 398 -12.50 -15.66 -11.28
C GLU A 398 -13.75 -15.12 -10.56
N GLY A 399 -14.13 -13.85 -10.78
CA GLY A 399 -15.27 -13.24 -10.12
C GLY A 399 -15.12 -13.26 -8.60
N ILE A 400 -16.11 -13.82 -7.88
CA ILE A 400 -16.06 -13.96 -6.42
C ILE A 400 -15.18 -15.11 -5.93
N TYR A 401 -14.69 -15.96 -6.84
CA TYR A 401 -13.95 -17.17 -6.50
C TYR A 401 -12.45 -16.89 -6.37
N VAL A 402 -12.09 -16.04 -5.40
CA VAL A 402 -10.71 -15.67 -5.08
C VAL A 402 -10.22 -16.53 -3.89
N GLY A 403 -8.98 -17.02 -3.97
CA GLY A 403 -8.35 -17.78 -2.89
C GLY A 403 -9.17 -19.00 -2.47
N TYR A 404 -9.30 -19.23 -1.16
CA TYR A 404 -10.04 -20.39 -0.62
C TYR A 404 -11.48 -20.49 -1.13
N LYS A 405 -12.13 -19.38 -1.47
CA LYS A 405 -13.51 -19.40 -2.00
C LYS A 405 -13.59 -20.23 -3.29
N PHE A 406 -12.54 -20.19 -4.11
CA PHE A 406 -12.44 -21.05 -5.27
C PHE A 406 -12.20 -22.51 -4.86
N TYR A 407 -11.14 -22.77 -4.08
CA TYR A 407 -10.71 -24.16 -3.82
C TYR A 407 -11.75 -24.96 -3.04
N GLU A 408 -12.40 -24.38 -2.06
CA GLU A 408 -13.50 -25.03 -1.30
C GLU A 408 -14.69 -25.31 -2.23
N THR A 409 -15.13 -24.31 -2.99
CA THR A 409 -16.30 -24.47 -3.86
C THR A 409 -16.02 -25.45 -5.00
N ALA A 410 -14.84 -25.40 -5.62
CA ALA A 410 -14.44 -26.30 -6.69
C ALA A 410 -14.33 -27.77 -6.23
N ALA A 411 -13.89 -27.98 -4.99
CA ALA A 411 -13.85 -29.30 -4.38
C ALA A 411 -15.27 -29.83 -4.09
N ASP A 412 -16.16 -29.00 -3.54
CA ASP A 412 -17.55 -29.37 -3.27
C ASP A 412 -18.32 -29.70 -4.54
N GLU A 413 -18.06 -28.97 -5.63
CA GLU A 413 -18.64 -29.25 -6.94
C GLU A 413 -17.95 -30.44 -7.67
N GLY A 414 -16.85 -30.94 -7.13
CA GLY A 414 -16.10 -32.09 -7.69
C GLY A 414 -15.24 -31.73 -8.91
N LEU A 415 -14.92 -30.45 -9.11
CA LEU A 415 -14.01 -29.99 -10.15
C LEU A 415 -12.56 -30.37 -9.84
N ILE A 416 -12.17 -30.26 -8.57
CA ILE A 416 -10.81 -30.56 -8.09
C ILE A 416 -10.81 -31.61 -6.96
N ASP A 417 -9.66 -32.20 -6.71
CA ASP A 417 -9.37 -33.02 -5.52
C ASP A 417 -8.63 -32.13 -4.50
N TYR A 418 -9.35 -31.61 -3.52
CA TYR A 418 -8.83 -30.64 -2.56
C TYR A 418 -7.44 -31.00 -1.99
N ASN A 419 -7.30 -32.25 -1.53
CA ASN A 419 -6.05 -32.70 -0.91
C ASN A 419 -4.85 -32.85 -1.87
N LYS A 420 -5.08 -32.67 -3.18
CA LYS A 420 -3.98 -32.61 -4.15
C LYS A 420 -3.63 -31.18 -4.53
N GLU A 421 -4.63 -30.31 -4.52
CA GLU A 421 -4.45 -28.93 -4.97
C GLU A 421 -4.04 -27.98 -3.83
N VAL A 422 -4.53 -28.23 -2.59
CA VAL A 422 -4.28 -27.37 -1.44
C VAL A 422 -3.33 -28.04 -0.48
N VAL A 423 -2.24 -27.35 -0.14
CA VAL A 423 -1.21 -27.79 0.82
C VAL A 423 -1.55 -27.30 2.22
N TYR A 424 -1.80 -26.01 2.35
CA TYR A 424 -2.27 -25.38 3.59
C TYR A 424 -3.50 -24.53 3.29
N PRO A 425 -4.67 -24.85 3.90
CA PRO A 425 -5.88 -24.05 3.77
C PRO A 425 -5.69 -22.60 4.25
N PHE A 426 -6.56 -21.71 3.83
CA PHE A 426 -6.74 -20.40 4.45
C PHE A 426 -7.20 -20.57 5.91
N GLY A 427 -6.65 -19.81 6.85
CA GLY A 427 -6.93 -19.95 8.28
C GLY A 427 -6.18 -21.10 8.98
N TYR A 428 -5.35 -21.86 8.25
CA TYR A 428 -4.65 -23.01 8.81
C TYR A 428 -3.47 -22.62 9.72
N GLY A 429 -3.32 -23.35 10.82
CA GLY A 429 -2.13 -23.28 11.67
C GLY A 429 -2.21 -24.25 12.85
N LEU A 430 -1.07 -24.78 13.23
CA LEU A 430 -0.92 -25.68 14.39
C LEU A 430 -0.48 -24.93 15.64
N SER A 431 -0.54 -25.61 16.78
CA SER A 431 -0.13 -25.12 18.07
C SER A 431 0.67 -26.22 18.81
N TYR A 432 1.48 -25.86 19.81
CA TYR A 432 2.11 -26.83 20.72
C TYR A 432 1.10 -27.45 21.71
N THR A 433 -0.15 -27.03 21.65
CA THR A 433 -1.26 -27.60 22.43
C THR A 433 -2.43 -27.94 21.49
N THR A 434 -3.56 -28.36 22.04
CA THR A 434 -4.77 -28.69 21.28
C THR A 434 -5.98 -28.01 21.90
N PHE A 435 -6.94 -27.65 21.04
CA PHE A 435 -8.16 -26.99 21.44
C PHE A 435 -9.39 -27.74 20.94
N THR A 436 -10.54 -27.49 21.58
CA THR A 436 -11.85 -27.85 21.07
C THR A 436 -12.73 -26.61 21.09
N GLN A 437 -13.54 -26.47 20.05
CA GLN A 437 -14.51 -25.38 19.93
C GLN A 437 -15.93 -25.93 19.87
N LYS A 438 -16.86 -25.23 20.50
CA LYS A 438 -18.27 -25.62 20.51
C LYS A 438 -19.19 -24.41 20.44
N MET A 439 -20.07 -24.39 19.44
CA MET A 439 -21.07 -23.35 19.25
C MET A 439 -22.27 -23.55 20.18
N SER A 440 -22.81 -22.45 20.68
CA SER A 440 -24.17 -22.41 21.24
C SER A 440 -25.22 -22.43 20.13
N ASP A 441 -26.50 -22.56 20.48
CA ASP A 441 -27.57 -22.37 19.52
C ASP A 441 -27.62 -20.91 19.06
N ILE A 442 -27.93 -20.71 17.75
CA ILE A 442 -28.08 -19.37 17.15
C ILE A 442 -29.47 -18.81 17.55
N THR A 443 -29.46 -17.57 17.98
CA THR A 443 -30.66 -16.76 18.17
C THR A 443 -30.64 -15.60 17.19
N ASN A 444 -31.81 -15.19 16.69
CA ASN A 444 -31.98 -14.04 15.81
C ASN A 444 -32.91 -13.03 16.48
N ASP A 445 -32.43 -11.79 16.68
CA ASP A 445 -33.25 -10.71 17.25
C ASP A 445 -34.02 -9.89 16.19
N GLY A 446 -33.90 -10.25 14.92
CA GLY A 446 -34.52 -9.61 13.77
C GLY A 446 -33.53 -8.91 12.84
N SER A 447 -32.39 -8.44 13.37
CA SER A 447 -31.33 -7.80 12.60
C SER A 447 -29.99 -8.56 12.68
N SER A 448 -29.76 -9.33 13.76
CA SER A 448 -28.48 -9.99 13.99
C SER A 448 -28.63 -11.43 14.46
N LEU A 449 -27.72 -12.28 14.02
CA LEU A 449 -27.51 -13.62 14.56
C LEU A 449 -26.60 -13.49 15.78
N LYS A 450 -27.02 -14.09 16.92
CA LYS A 450 -26.27 -14.08 18.17
C LYS A 450 -26.05 -15.51 18.66
N PHE A 451 -24.80 -15.82 18.91
CA PHE A 451 -24.35 -17.09 19.44
C PHE A 451 -22.99 -16.92 20.12
N SER A 452 -22.56 -17.96 20.80
CA SER A 452 -21.20 -17.97 21.39
C SER A 452 -20.48 -19.25 20.99
N VAL A 453 -19.14 -19.18 21.01
CA VAL A 453 -18.25 -20.32 20.84
C VAL A 453 -17.43 -20.47 22.13
N THR A 454 -17.48 -21.66 22.73
CA THR A 454 -16.64 -22.00 23.86
C THR A 454 -15.41 -22.77 23.37
N VAL A 455 -14.25 -22.18 23.59
CA VAL A 455 -12.92 -22.78 23.30
C VAL A 455 -12.37 -23.38 24.57
N THR A 456 -11.84 -24.59 24.50
CA THR A 456 -11.21 -25.28 25.65
C THR A 456 -9.84 -25.78 25.23
N ASN A 457 -8.81 -25.43 25.99
CA ASN A 457 -7.47 -26.00 25.81
C ASN A 457 -7.47 -27.44 26.38
N THR A 458 -7.36 -28.42 25.47
CA THR A 458 -7.39 -29.87 25.78
C THR A 458 -6.01 -30.50 25.84
N GLY A 459 -4.96 -29.71 25.49
CA GLY A 459 -3.59 -30.18 25.45
C GLY A 459 -2.82 -29.94 26.76
N SER A 460 -1.49 -29.88 26.66
CA SER A 460 -0.58 -29.85 27.79
C SER A 460 0.20 -28.57 27.98
N ALA A 461 0.16 -27.65 27.01
CA ALA A 461 0.79 -26.35 27.07
C ALA A 461 -0.25 -25.23 27.08
N ALA A 462 0.07 -24.08 27.65
CA ALA A 462 -0.76 -22.88 27.53
C ALA A 462 -0.68 -22.37 26.08
N GLY A 463 -1.75 -21.73 25.60
CA GLY A 463 -1.77 -21.18 24.24
C GLY A 463 -3.07 -20.47 23.91
N LYS A 464 -3.06 -19.78 22.77
CA LYS A 464 -4.22 -19.08 22.20
C LYS A 464 -4.76 -19.86 21.01
N ASP A 465 -6.06 -19.76 20.75
CA ASP A 465 -6.72 -20.33 19.60
C ASP A 465 -7.51 -19.26 18.84
N VAL A 466 -7.72 -19.47 17.54
CA VAL A 466 -8.56 -18.62 16.69
C VAL A 466 -9.91 -19.31 16.48
N VAL A 467 -10.98 -18.58 16.69
CA VAL A 467 -12.35 -18.99 16.31
C VAL A 467 -12.66 -18.33 14.98
N GLU A 468 -12.83 -19.13 13.95
CA GLU A 468 -13.18 -18.69 12.62
C GLU A 468 -14.63 -19.06 12.33
N ILE A 469 -15.46 -18.08 11.99
CA ILE A 469 -16.88 -18.28 11.69
C ILE A 469 -17.10 -18.18 10.19
N TYR A 470 -17.57 -19.28 9.62
CA TYR A 470 -17.86 -19.38 8.20
C TYR A 470 -19.36 -19.56 7.94
N ASN A 471 -19.74 -19.25 6.70
CA ASN A 471 -21.08 -19.44 6.15
C ASN A 471 -20.99 -20.25 4.85
N ASP A 472 -21.79 -21.33 4.79
CA ASP A 472 -22.13 -22.01 3.54
C ASP A 472 -23.58 -21.63 3.19
N PRO A 473 -23.79 -20.71 2.21
CA PRO A 473 -25.10 -20.22 1.84
C PRO A 473 -25.83 -21.20 0.89
N PRO A 474 -27.18 -21.20 0.86
CA PRO A 474 -27.90 -21.99 -0.13
C PRO A 474 -27.60 -21.48 -1.55
N TYR A 475 -27.21 -22.39 -2.44
CA TYR A 475 -26.91 -22.06 -3.84
C TYR A 475 -27.99 -22.62 -4.77
N THR A 476 -28.54 -21.76 -5.63
CA THR A 476 -29.42 -22.16 -6.72
C THR A 476 -28.61 -22.21 -8.01
N ASN A 477 -28.56 -23.38 -8.65
CA ASN A 477 -27.78 -23.58 -9.87
C ASN A 477 -28.09 -22.53 -10.95
N GLY A 478 -27.10 -21.76 -11.37
CA GLY A 478 -27.23 -20.65 -12.31
C GLY A 478 -27.92 -19.40 -11.74
N GLY A 479 -28.12 -19.32 -10.41
CA GLY A 479 -28.57 -18.15 -9.69
C GLY A 479 -27.46 -17.15 -9.37
N ILE A 480 -27.58 -16.43 -8.24
CA ILE A 480 -26.51 -15.54 -7.74
C ILE A 480 -25.31 -16.40 -7.39
N GLU A 481 -24.11 -16.00 -7.82
CA GLU A 481 -22.86 -16.72 -7.53
C GLU A 481 -22.59 -16.70 -6.02
N LYS A 482 -22.21 -17.85 -5.46
CA LYS A 482 -21.92 -18.03 -4.03
C LYS A 482 -20.84 -19.08 -3.85
N ALA A 483 -19.81 -18.73 -3.10
CA ALA A 483 -18.84 -19.72 -2.63
C ALA A 483 -19.45 -20.59 -1.52
N SER A 484 -18.99 -21.84 -1.39
CA SER A 484 -19.44 -22.77 -0.36
C SER A 484 -18.84 -22.47 1.02
N ALA A 485 -17.73 -21.75 1.06
CA ALA A 485 -17.13 -21.28 2.30
C ALA A 485 -16.89 -19.75 2.22
N ASN A 486 -17.43 -19.01 3.19
CA ASN A 486 -17.26 -17.57 3.28
C ASN A 486 -17.00 -17.18 4.74
N LEU A 487 -15.86 -16.57 5.02
CA LEU A 487 -15.56 -16.03 6.35
C LEU A 487 -16.57 -14.92 6.68
N LEU A 488 -17.19 -14.99 7.85
CA LEU A 488 -18.11 -13.97 8.36
C LEU A 488 -17.48 -13.10 9.44
N ASP A 489 -16.80 -13.74 10.38
CA ASP A 489 -16.17 -13.08 11.52
C ASP A 489 -15.12 -14.01 12.14
N PHE A 490 -14.26 -13.47 12.99
CA PHE A 490 -13.27 -14.24 13.73
C PHE A 490 -12.93 -13.56 15.05
N ALA A 491 -12.38 -14.35 15.98
CA ALA A 491 -11.84 -13.82 17.21
C ALA A 491 -10.74 -14.73 17.76
N LYS A 492 -9.75 -14.15 18.43
CA LYS A 492 -8.66 -14.88 19.08
C LYS A 492 -8.89 -14.93 20.58
N THR A 493 -8.63 -16.09 21.21
CA THR A 493 -8.75 -16.23 22.67
C THR A 493 -7.63 -15.49 23.40
N SER A 494 -7.82 -15.21 24.67
CA SER A 494 -6.72 -15.01 25.60
C SER A 494 -5.87 -16.29 25.69
N GLU A 495 -4.69 -16.21 26.34
CA GLU A 495 -3.89 -17.41 26.59
C GLU A 495 -4.60 -18.32 27.58
N LEU A 496 -4.93 -19.55 27.15
CA LEU A 496 -5.62 -20.55 27.98
C LEU A 496 -4.64 -21.58 28.54
N ALA A 497 -4.61 -21.73 29.83
CA ALA A 497 -3.89 -22.82 30.50
C ALA A 497 -4.51 -24.19 30.16
N PRO A 498 -3.77 -25.32 30.30
CA PRO A 498 -4.32 -26.65 30.10
C PRO A 498 -5.60 -26.91 30.91
N GLY A 499 -6.69 -27.23 30.20
CA GLY A 499 -8.03 -27.45 30.78
C GLY A 499 -8.84 -26.18 31.01
N GLU A 500 -8.32 -25.01 30.73
CA GLU A 500 -9.04 -23.73 30.79
C GLU A 500 -9.94 -23.53 29.55
N SER A 501 -11.01 -22.77 29.75
CA SER A 501 -11.97 -22.47 28.68
C SER A 501 -12.30 -20.98 28.67
N GLU A 502 -12.51 -20.44 27.50
CA GLU A 502 -13.05 -19.10 27.21
C GLU A 502 -14.29 -19.22 26.36
N THR A 503 -15.26 -18.34 26.56
CA THR A 503 -16.45 -18.25 25.71
C THR A 503 -16.48 -16.88 25.04
N ILE A 504 -16.49 -16.89 23.71
CA ILE A 504 -16.51 -15.70 22.86
C ILE A 504 -17.91 -15.55 22.28
N ASP A 505 -18.49 -14.36 22.41
CA ASP A 505 -19.79 -14.01 21.86
C ASP A 505 -19.66 -13.41 20.46
N PHE A 506 -20.46 -13.88 19.52
CA PHE A 506 -20.56 -13.35 18.16
C PHE A 506 -21.92 -12.69 17.92
N THR A 507 -21.89 -11.56 17.20
CA THR A 507 -23.07 -10.85 16.76
C THR A 507 -22.89 -10.50 15.28
N ILE A 508 -23.53 -11.25 14.40
CA ILE A 508 -23.38 -11.12 12.95
C ILE A 508 -24.65 -10.50 12.38
N PRO A 509 -24.59 -9.34 11.72
CA PRO A 509 -25.73 -8.76 11.01
C PRO A 509 -26.30 -9.75 9.99
N VAL A 510 -27.62 -9.90 9.96
CA VAL A 510 -28.26 -10.81 8.99
C VAL A 510 -28.02 -10.38 7.56
N GLU A 511 -27.85 -9.09 7.34
CA GLU A 511 -27.55 -8.52 6.02
C GLU A 511 -26.16 -8.90 5.48
N ASP A 512 -25.22 -9.32 6.33
CA ASP A 512 -23.88 -9.79 5.92
C ASP A 512 -23.93 -11.19 5.26
N LEU A 513 -25.04 -11.89 5.40
CA LEU A 513 -25.29 -13.16 4.71
C LEU A 513 -25.79 -12.95 3.27
N ALA A 514 -26.13 -11.73 2.87
CA ALA A 514 -26.67 -11.42 1.54
C ALA A 514 -25.56 -11.42 0.49
N SER A 515 -25.93 -11.81 -0.74
CA SER A 515 -25.09 -11.73 -1.94
C SER A 515 -25.59 -10.66 -2.89
N TYR A 516 -24.71 -10.06 -3.67
CA TYR A 516 -25.07 -9.00 -4.60
C TYR A 516 -25.56 -9.55 -5.93
N ASP A 517 -26.84 -9.35 -6.25
CA ASP A 517 -27.47 -9.79 -7.49
C ASP A 517 -27.46 -8.68 -8.56
N TYR A 518 -26.30 -8.52 -9.24
CA TYR A 518 -26.15 -7.50 -10.26
C TYR A 518 -26.96 -7.78 -11.55
N LYS A 519 -27.32 -9.03 -11.81
CA LYS A 519 -27.97 -9.45 -13.05
C LYS A 519 -29.48 -9.20 -13.06
N ASN A 520 -30.15 -9.34 -11.91
CA ASN A 520 -31.62 -9.31 -11.86
C ASN A 520 -32.14 -8.17 -10.97
N ASN A 521 -31.70 -8.10 -9.70
CA ASN A 521 -32.23 -7.15 -8.73
C ASN A 521 -31.44 -5.84 -8.68
N GLY A 522 -30.15 -5.85 -9.09
CA GLY A 522 -29.25 -4.71 -8.99
C GLY A 522 -29.01 -4.24 -7.55
N CYS A 523 -29.08 -5.16 -6.58
CA CYS A 523 -28.90 -4.88 -5.15
C CYS A 523 -28.56 -6.18 -4.39
N TYR A 524 -28.28 -6.06 -3.10
CA TYR A 524 -28.08 -7.22 -2.24
C TYR A 524 -29.37 -8.01 -2.03
N VAL A 525 -29.26 -9.34 -2.05
CA VAL A 525 -30.36 -10.28 -1.83
C VAL A 525 -29.94 -11.36 -0.84
N LEU A 526 -30.70 -11.53 0.22
CA LEU A 526 -30.63 -12.68 1.11
C LEU A 526 -31.69 -13.68 0.66
N GLU A 527 -31.25 -14.72 -0.07
CA GLU A 527 -32.17 -15.73 -0.62
C GLU A 527 -32.73 -16.65 0.46
N ALA A 528 -33.94 -17.15 0.24
CA ALA A 528 -34.56 -18.14 1.12
C ALA A 528 -33.81 -19.46 1.07
N GLY A 529 -33.61 -20.08 2.23
CA GLY A 529 -32.94 -21.36 2.36
C GLY A 529 -32.24 -21.54 3.69
N ASP A 530 -31.48 -22.60 3.80
CA ASP A 530 -30.68 -22.95 4.98
C ASP A 530 -29.25 -22.45 4.80
N TYR A 531 -28.81 -21.59 5.69
CA TYR A 531 -27.45 -21.09 5.83
C TYR A 531 -26.73 -21.90 6.91
N ILE A 532 -25.65 -22.55 6.58
CA ILE A 532 -24.87 -23.34 7.53
C ILE A 532 -23.77 -22.44 8.09
N ILE A 533 -23.97 -22.04 9.35
CA ILE A 533 -22.98 -21.27 10.09
C ILE A 533 -22.10 -22.26 10.86
N SER A 534 -20.81 -22.15 10.71
CA SER A 534 -19.84 -23.06 11.33
C SER A 534 -18.74 -22.34 12.08
N THR A 535 -18.16 -23.01 13.07
CA THR A 535 -16.84 -22.69 13.59
C THR A 535 -15.87 -23.70 13.03
N ASN A 536 -14.77 -23.21 12.49
CA ASN A 536 -13.78 -24.01 11.79
C ASN A 536 -12.39 -23.83 12.41
N SER A 537 -11.47 -24.76 12.14
CA SER A 537 -10.03 -24.59 12.40
C SER A 537 -9.27 -23.94 11.26
N ASP A 538 -9.88 -23.91 10.08
CA ASP A 538 -9.42 -23.33 8.82
C ASP A 538 -10.58 -23.39 7.81
N SER A 539 -10.45 -22.82 6.60
CA SER A 539 -11.53 -22.80 5.62
C SER A 539 -12.13 -24.17 5.29
N HIS A 540 -11.36 -25.25 5.44
CA HIS A 540 -11.74 -26.61 5.06
C HIS A 540 -12.27 -27.45 6.24
N ASN A 541 -11.71 -27.31 7.42
CA ASN A 541 -11.94 -28.22 8.54
C ASN A 541 -12.97 -27.66 9.52
N VAL A 542 -14.21 -28.15 9.37
CA VAL A 542 -15.36 -27.76 10.22
C VAL A 542 -15.30 -28.45 11.58
N LEU A 543 -15.46 -27.69 12.67
CA LEU A 543 -15.47 -28.19 14.06
C LEU A 543 -16.87 -28.34 14.62
N ASP A 544 -17.77 -27.37 14.40
CA ASP A 544 -19.19 -27.42 14.82
C ASP A 544 -20.05 -26.59 13.89
N THR A 545 -21.35 -26.93 13.76
CA THR A 545 -22.25 -26.27 12.84
C THR A 545 -23.62 -25.97 13.45
N LYS A 546 -24.23 -24.90 12.96
CA LYS A 546 -25.65 -24.55 13.23
C LYS A 546 -26.33 -24.08 11.95
N THR A 547 -27.58 -24.37 11.81
CA THR A 547 -28.37 -23.94 10.66
C THR A 547 -29.20 -22.71 11.02
N TYR A 548 -29.11 -21.69 10.17
CA TYR A 548 -30.02 -20.54 10.15
C TYR A 548 -30.90 -20.59 8.92
N THR A 549 -32.23 -20.64 9.08
CA THR A 549 -33.19 -20.75 7.98
C THR A 549 -33.78 -19.39 7.66
N VAL A 550 -33.63 -18.92 6.42
CA VAL A 550 -34.31 -17.76 5.85
C VAL A 550 -35.58 -18.24 5.14
N ALA A 551 -36.75 -17.79 5.63
CA ALA A 551 -38.05 -18.33 5.18
C ALA A 551 -38.49 -17.80 3.80
N SER A 552 -38.02 -16.65 3.40
CA SER A 552 -38.35 -15.99 2.10
C SER A 552 -37.23 -15.01 1.76
N ASP A 553 -37.01 -14.77 0.47
CA ASP A 553 -36.03 -13.79 0.00
C ASP A 553 -36.25 -12.41 0.64
N ILE A 554 -35.12 -11.79 1.03
CA ILE A 554 -35.07 -10.40 1.48
C ILE A 554 -34.26 -9.63 0.44
N VAL A 555 -34.94 -8.74 -0.27
CA VAL A 555 -34.33 -7.89 -1.30
C VAL A 555 -34.06 -6.52 -0.67
N TYR A 556 -32.78 -6.14 -0.61
CA TYR A 556 -32.34 -4.87 -0.03
C TYR A 556 -32.41 -3.74 -1.06
N ASN A 557 -33.62 -3.25 -1.30
CA ASN A 557 -33.91 -2.19 -2.28
C ASN A 557 -34.28 -0.86 -1.58
N GLU A 558 -34.67 0.17 -2.34
CA GLU A 558 -35.06 1.49 -1.83
C GLU A 558 -36.09 1.46 -0.68
N SER A 559 -36.94 0.47 -0.64
CA SER A 559 -37.95 0.33 0.43
C SER A 559 -37.44 -0.45 1.65
N ASN A 560 -36.34 -1.13 1.53
CA ASN A 560 -35.77 -2.00 2.54
C ASN A 560 -34.24 -2.10 2.32
N LYS A 561 -33.50 -1.00 2.52
CA LYS A 561 -32.03 -0.99 2.38
C LYS A 561 -31.34 -1.75 3.52
N ARG A 562 -30.10 -2.17 3.36
CA ARG A 562 -29.27 -2.66 4.46
C ARG A 562 -29.18 -1.57 5.54
N GLU A 563 -29.15 -1.97 6.81
CA GLU A 563 -29.05 -1.02 7.93
C GLU A 563 -27.73 -0.27 7.91
N SER A 564 -26.66 -0.93 7.44
CA SER A 564 -25.32 -0.37 7.34
C SER A 564 -25.11 0.62 6.17
N ASP A 565 -26.03 0.70 5.21
CA ASP A 565 -25.94 1.63 4.07
C ASP A 565 -26.65 2.95 4.35
N GLU A 566 -26.11 4.08 3.89
CA GLU A 566 -26.79 5.37 3.92
C GLU A 566 -27.88 5.48 2.85
N VAL A 567 -27.61 4.98 1.66
CA VAL A 567 -28.57 4.78 0.58
C VAL A 567 -28.48 3.35 0.05
N VAL A 568 -29.52 2.89 -0.63
CA VAL A 568 -29.53 1.54 -1.20
C VAL A 568 -28.37 1.35 -2.19
N ALA A 569 -27.64 0.23 -2.05
CA ALA A 569 -26.64 -0.17 -3.03
C ALA A 569 -27.32 -0.57 -4.36
N THR A 570 -26.85 0.01 -5.47
CA THR A 570 -27.34 -0.27 -6.82
C THR A 570 -26.19 -0.49 -7.78
N ASN A 571 -26.42 -1.11 -8.95
CA ASN A 571 -25.37 -1.30 -9.93
C ASN A 571 -24.69 0.04 -10.27
N GLN A 572 -23.40 0.07 -10.11
CA GLN A 572 -22.55 1.23 -10.39
C GLN A 572 -21.46 0.93 -11.42
N PHE A 573 -21.07 -0.35 -11.57
CA PHE A 573 -19.88 -0.75 -12.32
C PHE A 573 -20.19 -1.53 -13.59
N ASP A 574 -21.36 -1.37 -14.19
CA ASP A 574 -21.72 -2.03 -15.48
C ASP A 574 -20.65 -1.79 -16.57
N PHE A 575 -20.00 -0.62 -16.55
CA PHE A 575 -18.92 -0.26 -17.48
C PHE A 575 -17.61 -1.03 -17.23
N ALA A 576 -17.47 -1.73 -16.10
CA ALA A 576 -16.30 -2.51 -15.74
C ALA A 576 -16.49 -4.02 -15.97
N GLU A 577 -17.71 -4.48 -16.34
CA GLU A 577 -17.97 -5.89 -16.61
C GLU A 577 -17.20 -6.42 -17.82
N GLY A 578 -16.96 -5.56 -18.81
CA GLY A 578 -16.21 -5.92 -20.01
C GLY A 578 -16.89 -7.02 -20.86
N GLU A 579 -16.19 -7.46 -21.89
CA GLU A 579 -16.62 -8.58 -22.76
C GLU A 579 -15.91 -9.89 -22.32
N ILE A 580 -16.11 -10.30 -21.05
CA ILE A 580 -15.37 -11.37 -20.39
C ILE A 580 -16.33 -12.49 -19.96
N THR A 581 -15.90 -13.73 -20.12
CA THR A 581 -16.54 -14.89 -19.51
C THR A 581 -16.04 -15.02 -18.07
N TYR A 582 -16.90 -14.76 -17.09
CA TYR A 582 -16.59 -14.96 -15.69
C TYR A 582 -16.83 -16.39 -15.27
N LEU A 583 -16.00 -16.89 -14.35
CA LEU A 583 -16.16 -18.19 -13.74
C LEU A 583 -17.51 -18.27 -13.04
N SER A 584 -18.24 -19.36 -13.25
CA SER A 584 -19.55 -19.59 -12.68
C SER A 584 -19.65 -21.00 -12.08
N ARG A 585 -20.18 -21.07 -10.86
CA ARG A 585 -20.47 -22.33 -10.16
C ARG A 585 -21.54 -23.18 -10.88
N ALA A 586 -22.30 -22.58 -11.80
CA ALA A 586 -23.36 -23.25 -12.53
C ALA A 586 -22.90 -24.57 -13.18
N ASP A 587 -23.68 -25.63 -12.99
CA ASP A 587 -23.40 -26.97 -13.49
C ASP A 587 -22.00 -27.52 -13.09
N GLY A 588 -21.56 -27.18 -11.88
CA GLY A 588 -20.28 -27.62 -11.33
C GLY A 588 -19.06 -27.00 -12.05
N PHE A 589 -19.10 -25.70 -12.27
CA PHE A 589 -18.07 -24.95 -13.01
C PHE A 589 -17.90 -25.42 -14.46
N ALA A 590 -19.01 -25.73 -15.14
CA ALA A 590 -18.99 -26.23 -16.52
C ALA A 590 -18.25 -25.30 -17.51
N ASN A 591 -18.11 -24.00 -17.18
CA ASN A 591 -17.41 -23.01 -17.99
C ASN A 591 -15.94 -22.78 -17.57
N TYR A 592 -15.38 -23.61 -16.68
CA TYR A 592 -14.04 -23.42 -16.11
C TYR A 592 -12.96 -23.15 -17.16
N ASP A 593 -12.80 -24.09 -18.11
CA ASP A 593 -11.76 -23.99 -19.16
C ASP A 593 -11.93 -22.73 -20.04
N GLU A 594 -13.16 -22.28 -20.27
CA GLU A 594 -13.44 -21.08 -21.05
C GLU A 594 -13.12 -19.82 -20.26
N ALA A 595 -13.56 -19.76 -19.00
CA ALA A 595 -13.39 -18.59 -18.16
C ALA A 595 -11.90 -18.29 -17.84
N ILE A 596 -11.13 -19.33 -17.50
CA ILE A 596 -9.71 -19.17 -17.13
C ILE A 596 -8.76 -19.08 -18.33
N ALA A 597 -9.27 -19.22 -19.57
CA ALA A 597 -8.43 -19.10 -20.77
C ALA A 597 -7.73 -17.73 -20.82
N ALA A 598 -6.53 -17.73 -21.41
CA ALA A 598 -5.84 -16.47 -21.67
C ALA A 598 -6.69 -15.55 -22.56
N PRO A 599 -6.55 -14.22 -22.45
CA PRO A 599 -7.30 -13.27 -23.26
C PRO A 599 -7.24 -13.62 -24.76
N ALA A 600 -8.40 -13.83 -25.40
CA ALA A 600 -8.48 -14.22 -26.79
C ALA A 600 -8.04 -13.10 -27.75
N THR A 601 -8.08 -11.85 -27.32
CA THR A 601 -7.67 -10.67 -28.08
C THR A 601 -7.02 -9.65 -27.14
N TYR A 602 -6.10 -8.90 -27.70
CA TYR A 602 -5.48 -7.72 -27.08
C TYR A 602 -5.99 -6.43 -27.77
N GLU A 603 -7.11 -6.50 -28.46
CA GLU A 603 -7.74 -5.35 -29.09
C GLU A 603 -8.85 -4.80 -28.19
N MET A 604 -8.85 -3.49 -27.98
CA MET A 604 -9.92 -2.77 -27.32
C MET A 604 -11.13 -2.69 -28.27
N SER A 605 -12.31 -3.10 -27.80
CA SER A 605 -13.53 -3.03 -28.59
C SER A 605 -13.98 -1.58 -28.84
N ASP A 606 -14.83 -1.37 -29.85
CA ASP A 606 -15.38 -0.05 -30.14
C ASP A 606 -16.24 0.49 -28.99
N GLU A 607 -16.90 -0.38 -28.23
CA GLU A 607 -17.69 -0.03 -27.06
C GLU A 607 -16.80 0.47 -25.92
N VAL A 608 -15.73 -0.26 -25.61
CA VAL A 608 -14.74 0.14 -24.60
C VAL A 608 -14.09 1.46 -25.00
N LYS A 609 -13.68 1.63 -26.28
CA LYS A 609 -13.11 2.87 -26.79
C LYS A 609 -14.03 4.06 -26.62
N ALA A 610 -15.32 3.88 -26.90
CA ALA A 610 -16.31 4.95 -26.77
C ALA A 610 -16.49 5.47 -25.34
N GLY A 611 -16.22 4.60 -24.35
CA GLY A 611 -16.33 4.93 -22.92
C GLY A 611 -14.98 5.21 -22.24
N PHE A 612 -13.84 5.05 -22.94
CA PHE A 612 -12.52 5.15 -22.31
C PHE A 612 -12.19 6.61 -21.98
N GLU A 613 -11.99 6.91 -20.70
CA GLU A 613 -11.70 8.25 -20.20
C GLU A 613 -10.22 8.41 -19.81
N ASN A 614 -9.52 9.34 -20.42
CA ASN A 614 -8.21 9.81 -20.00
C ASN A 614 -8.14 11.34 -20.08
N CYS A 615 -6.98 11.94 -19.85
CA CYS A 615 -6.85 13.40 -19.83
C CYS A 615 -7.31 14.09 -21.13
N PHE A 616 -7.21 13.40 -22.28
CA PHE A 616 -7.65 13.97 -23.57
C PHE A 616 -9.15 13.81 -23.78
N THR A 617 -9.66 12.61 -23.63
CA THR A 617 -11.08 12.30 -23.86
C THR A 617 -11.96 12.95 -22.81
N TYR A 618 -11.47 13.06 -21.55
CA TYR A 618 -12.21 13.71 -20.49
C TYR A 618 -12.37 15.21 -20.76
N THR A 619 -11.32 15.92 -21.23
CA THR A 619 -11.42 17.35 -21.55
C THR A 619 -12.47 17.65 -22.60
N GLU A 620 -12.72 16.75 -23.55
CA GLU A 620 -13.76 16.91 -24.57
C GLU A 620 -15.17 16.58 -24.03
N SER A 621 -15.31 15.48 -23.30
CA SER A 621 -16.62 14.98 -22.84
C SER A 621 -16.97 15.42 -21.43
N GLY A 622 -15.99 15.55 -20.53
CA GLY A 622 -16.21 15.88 -19.12
C GLY A 622 -16.75 17.28 -18.89
N TYR A 623 -16.26 18.26 -19.67
CA TYR A 623 -16.74 19.63 -19.55
C TYR A 623 -18.13 19.83 -20.16
N GLU A 624 -18.56 18.97 -21.09
CA GLU A 624 -19.93 18.97 -21.61
C GLU A 624 -20.94 18.46 -20.57
N LYS A 625 -20.48 17.71 -19.55
CA LYS A 625 -21.31 17.27 -18.43
C LYS A 625 -21.57 18.39 -17.39
N ASP A 626 -20.80 19.49 -17.43
CA ASP A 626 -21.02 20.63 -16.54
C ASP A 626 -22.36 21.32 -16.83
N ASP A 627 -23.28 21.30 -15.89
CA ASP A 627 -24.61 21.94 -16.02
C ASP A 627 -24.60 23.39 -15.50
N ASP A 628 -23.88 24.25 -16.19
CA ASP A 628 -23.79 25.66 -15.83
C ASP A 628 -25.09 26.45 -15.96
N ALA A 629 -26.09 25.90 -16.67
CA ALA A 629 -27.42 26.52 -16.77
C ALA A 629 -28.17 26.47 -15.43
N ASN A 630 -27.92 25.43 -14.61
CA ASN A 630 -28.54 25.22 -13.30
C ASN A 630 -27.57 25.43 -12.12
N ALA A 631 -26.26 25.41 -12.35
CA ALA A 631 -25.25 25.67 -11.34
C ALA A 631 -25.08 27.18 -11.08
N GLU A 632 -25.23 27.58 -9.84
CA GLU A 632 -24.93 28.97 -9.42
C GLU A 632 -23.42 29.16 -9.26
N ASP A 633 -22.93 30.37 -9.56
CA ASP A 633 -21.52 30.70 -9.31
C ASP A 633 -21.25 30.79 -7.80
N ILE A 634 -20.04 30.39 -7.37
CA ILE A 634 -19.67 30.44 -5.96
C ILE A 634 -19.35 31.86 -5.50
N THR A 635 -19.55 32.14 -4.22
CA THR A 635 -19.03 33.33 -3.56
C THR A 635 -17.54 33.11 -3.23
N THR A 636 -16.70 34.11 -3.46
CA THR A 636 -15.27 34.08 -3.11
C THR A 636 -14.81 35.40 -2.49
N GLY A 637 -13.81 35.36 -1.62
CA GLY A 637 -13.17 36.53 -1.04
C GLY A 637 -14.07 37.34 -0.11
N ALA A 638 -15.11 36.72 0.46
CA ALA A 638 -15.94 37.32 1.52
C ALA A 638 -15.08 37.62 2.73
N LYS A 639 -15.61 38.45 3.64
CA LYS A 639 -14.92 38.83 4.88
C LYS A 639 -15.82 38.57 6.07
N ASN A 640 -16.14 37.32 6.28
CA ASN A 640 -16.96 36.87 7.39
C ASN A 640 -16.16 36.81 8.71
N GLY A 641 -14.82 36.77 8.61
CA GLY A 641 -13.91 36.84 9.74
C GLY A 641 -13.74 35.49 10.45
N LEU A 642 -14.08 34.39 9.77
CA LEU A 642 -13.92 33.03 10.27
C LEU A 642 -12.50 32.51 10.03
N LYS A 643 -12.07 31.65 10.91
CA LYS A 643 -10.86 30.83 10.72
C LYS A 643 -11.22 29.36 10.79
N LEU A 644 -10.46 28.53 10.11
CA LEU A 644 -10.72 27.08 10.11
C LEU A 644 -10.79 26.50 11.53
N ALA A 645 -9.95 26.98 12.45
CA ALA A 645 -9.97 26.57 13.86
C ALA A 645 -11.34 26.79 14.56
N ASP A 646 -12.14 27.74 14.09
CA ASP A 646 -13.48 28.03 14.66
C ASP A 646 -14.51 26.92 14.29
N LEU A 647 -14.17 26.03 13.34
CA LEU A 647 -15.03 24.95 12.85
C LEU A 647 -14.64 23.58 13.40
N ARG A 648 -13.65 23.46 14.30
CA ARG A 648 -13.33 22.18 14.96
C ARG A 648 -14.54 21.62 15.69
N GLY A 649 -14.94 20.39 15.38
CA GLY A 649 -16.11 19.72 15.96
C GLY A 649 -17.47 20.24 15.46
N VAL A 650 -17.48 21.10 14.45
CA VAL A 650 -18.72 21.55 13.80
C VAL A 650 -19.17 20.48 12.81
N ASP A 651 -20.46 20.13 12.86
CA ASP A 651 -21.08 19.15 11.95
C ASP A 651 -20.80 19.49 10.48
N TYR A 652 -20.53 18.47 9.66
CA TYR A 652 -20.20 18.63 8.25
C TYR A 652 -21.27 19.43 7.49
N ASN A 653 -22.54 19.29 7.85
CA ASN A 653 -23.65 19.96 7.18
C ASN A 653 -24.03 21.33 7.78
N ASP A 654 -23.28 21.83 8.76
CA ASP A 654 -23.53 23.17 9.33
C ASP A 654 -23.21 24.28 8.31
N SER A 655 -24.08 25.27 8.21
CA SER A 655 -23.94 26.40 7.27
C SER A 655 -22.70 27.29 7.50
N LYS A 656 -22.03 27.17 8.66
CA LYS A 656 -20.76 27.86 8.92
C LYS A 656 -19.67 27.46 7.94
N TRP A 657 -19.75 26.26 7.39
CA TRP A 657 -18.83 25.82 6.35
C TRP A 657 -18.96 26.67 5.09
N ASP A 658 -20.18 27.05 4.72
CA ASP A 658 -20.42 27.93 3.58
C ASP A 658 -19.82 29.31 3.85
N ASP A 659 -20.02 29.84 5.06
CA ASP A 659 -19.47 31.15 5.46
C ASP A 659 -17.92 31.14 5.42
N LEU A 660 -17.26 30.06 5.83
CA LEU A 660 -15.79 29.92 5.76
C LEU A 660 -15.30 29.81 4.30
N LEU A 661 -15.95 28.96 3.52
CA LEU A 661 -15.56 28.71 2.14
C LEU A 661 -15.76 29.95 1.25
N ASP A 662 -16.73 30.80 1.56
CA ASP A 662 -16.95 32.10 0.90
C ASP A 662 -15.77 33.06 1.05
N GLU A 663 -14.94 32.91 2.11
CA GLU A 663 -13.73 33.70 2.29
C GLU A 663 -12.58 33.31 1.39
N MET A 664 -12.59 32.07 0.86
CA MET A 664 -11.54 31.54 -0.01
C MET A 664 -11.62 32.19 -1.41
N SER A 665 -10.48 32.45 -1.99
CA SER A 665 -10.34 32.78 -3.42
C SER A 665 -10.26 31.51 -4.27
N ILE A 666 -10.38 31.65 -5.58
CA ILE A 666 -10.10 30.51 -6.51
C ILE A 666 -8.67 30.01 -6.34
N ASP A 667 -7.71 30.90 -6.14
CA ASP A 667 -6.31 30.51 -5.90
C ASP A 667 -6.16 29.72 -4.59
N ASP A 668 -6.90 30.08 -3.52
CA ASP A 668 -6.93 29.29 -2.27
C ASP A 668 -7.51 27.90 -2.49
N LEU A 669 -8.58 27.76 -3.29
CA LEU A 669 -9.15 26.47 -3.65
C LEU A 669 -8.16 25.63 -4.45
N GLN A 670 -7.50 26.21 -5.45
CA GLN A 670 -6.45 25.53 -6.23
C GLN A 670 -5.28 25.08 -5.32
N GLN A 671 -4.83 25.95 -4.41
CA GLN A 671 -3.78 25.63 -3.44
C GLN A 671 -4.17 24.45 -2.54
N THR A 672 -5.41 24.43 -2.08
CA THR A 672 -5.92 23.37 -1.20
C THR A 672 -5.96 22.03 -1.91
N ILE A 673 -6.38 22.01 -3.17
CA ILE A 673 -6.62 20.80 -3.99
C ILE A 673 -5.33 20.27 -4.62
N GLY A 674 -4.50 21.18 -5.14
CA GLY A 674 -3.42 20.80 -6.07
C GLY A 674 -2.12 20.36 -5.41
N PHE A 675 -1.96 20.51 -4.07
CA PHE A 675 -0.66 20.33 -3.40
C PHE A 675 -0.77 19.45 -2.15
N GLY A 676 -1.15 18.20 -2.37
CA GLY A 676 -1.28 17.16 -1.34
C GLY A 676 -0.01 16.40 -1.02
N GLY A 677 1.04 16.53 -1.83
CA GLY A 677 2.24 15.70 -1.67
C GLY A 677 2.87 15.77 -0.28
N TYR A 678 2.66 14.74 0.52
CA TYR A 678 3.11 14.57 1.90
C TYR A 678 2.64 15.70 2.84
N GLN A 679 1.50 16.28 2.56
CA GLN A 679 0.94 17.42 3.31
C GLN A 679 -0.50 17.70 2.90
N THR A 680 -1.19 18.52 3.68
CA THR A 680 -2.25 19.40 3.17
C THR A 680 -1.79 20.86 3.25
N ALA A 681 -1.88 21.60 2.15
CA ALA A 681 -1.29 22.93 2.04
C ALA A 681 -1.88 23.96 3.03
N ALA A 682 -1.08 24.90 3.50
CA ALA A 682 -1.55 26.04 4.28
C ALA A 682 -2.40 27.00 3.42
N VAL A 683 -3.42 27.62 4.02
CA VAL A 683 -4.27 28.66 3.38
C VAL A 683 -4.43 29.85 4.32
N ASP A 684 -3.69 30.90 4.05
CA ASP A 684 -3.60 32.08 4.96
C ASP A 684 -4.93 32.84 5.12
N SER A 685 -5.77 32.87 4.07
CA SER A 685 -7.05 33.60 4.10
C SER A 685 -7.96 33.13 5.22
N ILE A 686 -8.03 31.83 5.44
CA ILE A 686 -8.85 31.14 6.46
C ILE A 686 -8.04 30.66 7.66
N GLY A 687 -6.73 30.94 7.70
CA GLY A 687 -5.84 30.52 8.79
C GLY A 687 -5.66 28.99 8.87
N LYS A 688 -5.77 28.28 7.73
CA LYS A 688 -5.47 26.85 7.67
C LYS A 688 -3.97 26.63 7.82
N VAL A 689 -3.57 25.83 8.80
CA VAL A 689 -2.18 25.40 8.96
C VAL A 689 -1.82 24.31 7.94
N ARG A 690 -0.53 24.19 7.62
CA ARG A 690 0.00 23.06 6.86
C ARG A 690 0.03 21.84 7.77
N THR A 691 -0.35 20.67 7.24
CA THR A 691 -0.09 19.38 7.88
C THR A 691 1.18 18.73 7.35
N ASN A 692 1.70 17.74 8.06
CA ASN A 692 2.66 16.79 7.52
C ASN A 692 1.96 15.44 7.41
N ASP A 693 2.06 14.82 6.24
CA ASP A 693 1.56 13.49 5.99
C ASP A 693 2.76 12.63 5.58
N CYS A 694 2.80 11.39 6.04
CA CYS A 694 3.96 10.54 5.87
C CYS A 694 3.60 9.20 5.24
N ASP A 695 4.56 8.66 4.53
CA ASP A 695 4.51 7.35 3.89
C ASP A 695 4.81 6.23 4.89
N GLY A 696 4.71 4.99 4.40
CA GLY A 696 5.09 3.78 5.08
C GLY A 696 3.92 3.06 5.74
N PRO A 697 3.23 2.09 5.09
CA PRO A 697 2.18 1.30 5.75
C PRO A 697 2.64 0.62 7.03
N ALA A 698 3.86 0.11 7.07
CA ALA A 698 4.43 -0.56 8.25
C ALA A 698 5.16 0.39 9.22
N SER A 699 5.17 1.71 8.97
CA SER A 699 5.93 2.69 9.78
C SER A 699 5.48 4.11 9.46
N ILE A 700 6.11 5.11 10.10
CA ILE A 700 6.04 6.51 9.67
C ILE A 700 7.36 6.86 9.02
N ASN A 701 7.35 7.12 7.73
CA ASN A 701 8.54 7.44 6.94
C ASN A 701 8.41 8.79 6.24
N ASN A 702 9.46 9.60 6.32
CA ASN A 702 9.61 10.79 5.48
C ASN A 702 10.70 10.54 4.44
N ASN A 703 10.30 10.23 3.23
CA ASN A 703 11.21 9.88 2.12
C ASN A 703 12.16 11.02 1.72
N PHE A 704 11.86 12.28 2.07
CA PHE A 704 12.69 13.44 1.74
C PHE A 704 13.81 13.69 2.75
N THR A 705 13.57 13.43 4.02
CA THR A 705 14.56 13.62 5.08
C THR A 705 15.27 12.34 5.47
N GLY A 706 14.72 11.18 5.14
CA GLY A 706 15.16 9.88 5.63
C GLY A 706 14.88 9.67 7.12
N VAL A 707 14.07 10.55 7.72
CA VAL A 707 13.58 10.37 9.11
C VAL A 707 12.44 9.37 9.08
N GLY A 708 12.46 8.41 10.00
CA GLY A 708 11.44 7.37 10.11
C GLY A 708 11.29 6.85 11.52
N SER A 709 10.34 5.98 11.71
CA SER A 709 10.03 5.29 12.97
C SER A 709 10.47 3.82 12.94
N VAL A 710 10.26 3.11 14.06
CA VAL A 710 10.35 1.65 14.09
C VAL A 710 9.41 1.07 13.05
N GLY A 711 9.88 0.08 12.31
CA GLY A 711 9.11 -0.62 11.28
C GLY A 711 8.52 -1.92 11.79
N PHE A 712 7.22 -2.06 11.57
CA PHE A 712 6.41 -3.21 11.92
C PHE A 712 6.57 -4.35 10.90
N PRO A 713 6.09 -5.56 11.22
CA PRO A 713 6.04 -6.66 10.27
C PRO A 713 5.22 -6.34 9.02
N ALA A 714 5.43 -7.14 7.97
CA ALA A 714 4.60 -7.13 6.79
C ALA A 714 3.11 -7.24 7.16
N ALA A 715 2.23 -6.54 6.45
CA ALA A 715 0.79 -6.58 6.71
C ALA A 715 0.23 -8.01 6.61
N THR A 716 0.79 -8.85 5.71
CA THR A 716 0.49 -10.29 5.66
C THR A 716 0.73 -10.96 7.02
N LEU A 717 1.87 -10.67 7.69
CA LEU A 717 2.16 -11.26 9.02
C LEU A 717 1.20 -10.72 10.10
N ILE A 718 0.82 -9.44 10.02
CA ILE A 718 -0.22 -8.87 10.89
C ILE A 718 -1.55 -9.58 10.62
N GLY A 719 -1.93 -9.82 9.37
CA GLY A 719 -3.10 -10.61 8.97
C GLY A 719 -3.07 -12.03 9.55
N MET A 720 -1.90 -12.69 9.49
CA MET A 720 -1.69 -14.04 10.03
C MET A 720 -1.82 -14.13 11.55
N THR A 721 -1.82 -13.02 12.28
CA THR A 721 -2.15 -13.03 13.73
C THR A 721 -3.61 -13.36 13.99
N TRP A 722 -4.52 -13.07 13.08
CA TRP A 722 -5.96 -13.15 13.28
C TRP A 722 -6.43 -12.47 14.58
N SER A 723 -5.75 -11.38 14.94
CA SER A 723 -6.00 -10.64 16.18
C SER A 723 -6.39 -9.19 15.86
N LYS A 724 -7.66 -8.86 16.03
CA LYS A 724 -8.19 -7.50 15.91
C LYS A 724 -7.52 -6.55 16.91
N ASP A 725 -7.21 -7.05 18.10
CA ASP A 725 -6.55 -6.28 19.16
C ASP A 725 -5.12 -5.90 18.76
N LEU A 726 -4.33 -6.85 18.22
CA LEU A 726 -2.97 -6.56 17.75
C LEU A 726 -2.96 -5.60 16.53
N ALA A 727 -3.96 -5.70 15.67
CA ALA A 727 -4.13 -4.73 14.59
C ALA A 727 -4.46 -3.34 15.13
N HIS A 728 -5.28 -3.22 16.16
CA HIS A 728 -5.55 -1.97 16.85
C HIS A 728 -4.28 -1.43 17.55
N ASP A 729 -3.55 -2.24 18.27
CA ASP A 729 -2.32 -1.86 18.96
C ASP A 729 -1.24 -1.41 17.98
N PHE A 730 -1.15 -2.06 16.80
CA PHE A 730 -0.33 -1.58 15.69
C PHE A 730 -0.72 -0.16 15.28
N GLY A 731 -2.00 0.09 15.05
CA GLY A 731 -2.53 1.42 14.73
C GLY A 731 -2.26 2.46 15.83
N ASP A 732 -2.47 2.10 17.09
CA ASP A 732 -2.17 2.93 18.26
C ASP A 732 -0.68 3.32 18.30
N SER A 733 0.21 2.35 18.06
CA SER A 733 1.65 2.61 18.01
C SER A 733 2.04 3.53 16.84
N ILE A 734 1.45 3.33 15.64
CA ILE A 734 1.60 4.27 14.51
C ILE A 734 1.15 5.67 14.91
N GLY A 735 0.00 5.81 15.57
CA GLY A 735 -0.53 7.09 16.05
C GLY A 735 0.39 7.79 17.05
N LYS A 736 0.94 7.06 18.03
CA LYS A 736 1.93 7.56 18.99
C LYS A 736 3.19 8.07 18.29
N MET A 737 3.77 7.26 17.40
CA MET A 737 4.95 7.65 16.63
C MET A 737 4.68 8.85 15.74
N ALA A 738 3.53 8.90 15.06
CA ALA A 738 3.10 10.04 14.25
C ALA A 738 3.02 11.33 15.06
N ASN A 739 2.49 11.26 16.29
CA ASN A 739 2.42 12.42 17.19
C ASN A 739 3.80 12.97 17.53
N GLU A 740 4.76 12.11 17.89
CA GLU A 740 6.13 12.54 18.19
C GLU A 740 6.85 13.08 16.96
N MET A 741 6.55 12.56 15.78
CA MET A 741 7.12 12.99 14.50
C MET A 741 6.37 14.17 13.85
N ASN A 742 5.39 14.75 14.54
CA ASN A 742 4.55 15.84 14.02
C ASN A 742 3.85 15.50 12.69
N THR A 743 3.40 14.27 12.55
CA THR A 743 2.67 13.77 11.39
C THR A 743 1.17 13.77 11.70
N SER A 744 0.35 14.26 10.77
CA SER A 744 -1.12 14.34 10.92
C SER A 744 -1.85 13.34 10.03
N GLY A 745 -1.25 12.93 8.92
CA GLY A 745 -1.76 11.92 8.01
C GLY A 745 -0.78 10.77 7.83
N TRP A 746 -1.28 9.55 7.87
CA TRP A 746 -0.53 8.33 7.61
C TRP A 746 -1.01 7.66 6.32
N TYR A 747 -0.14 7.53 5.31
CA TYR A 747 -0.45 6.83 4.06
C TYR A 747 -0.50 5.31 4.28
N GLY A 748 -1.49 4.89 5.03
CA GLY A 748 -1.78 3.52 5.43
C GLY A 748 -3.07 3.45 6.25
N PRO A 749 -3.56 2.21 6.51
CA PRO A 749 -3.04 0.93 6.03
C PRO A 749 -3.36 0.68 4.56
N ALA A 750 -2.60 -0.23 3.93
CA ALA A 750 -2.92 -0.76 2.62
C ALA A 750 -3.71 -2.07 2.78
N MET A 751 -4.76 -2.28 1.96
CA MET A 751 -5.73 -3.35 2.19
C MET A 751 -6.32 -3.98 0.92
N ASN A 752 -5.62 -3.88 -0.20
CA ASN A 752 -6.03 -4.58 -1.42
C ASN A 752 -5.98 -6.10 -1.20
N ILE A 753 -6.63 -6.84 -2.08
CA ILE A 753 -6.75 -8.30 -1.94
C ILE A 753 -5.54 -9.00 -2.56
N HIS A 754 -5.06 -10.08 -1.91
CA HIS A 754 -4.11 -11.01 -2.49
C HIS A 754 -4.81 -11.84 -3.57
N ARG A 755 -5.19 -11.19 -4.69
CA ARG A 755 -5.82 -11.86 -5.82
C ARG A 755 -4.91 -12.96 -6.38
N THR A 756 -3.61 -12.69 -6.40
CA THR A 756 -2.57 -13.58 -6.89
C THR A 756 -1.38 -13.60 -5.94
N ALA A 757 -0.76 -14.75 -5.81
CA ALA A 757 0.48 -14.88 -5.05
C ALA A 757 1.62 -14.01 -5.61
N PHE A 758 1.59 -13.63 -6.89
CA PHE A 758 2.69 -12.92 -7.57
C PHE A 758 2.64 -11.40 -7.45
N SER A 759 1.60 -10.80 -6.86
CA SER A 759 1.61 -9.34 -6.67
C SER A 759 2.78 -8.89 -5.80
N GLY A 760 3.54 -7.93 -6.31
CA GLY A 760 4.75 -7.44 -5.64
C GLY A 760 4.47 -6.82 -4.28
N ARG A 761 3.29 -6.25 -4.08
CA ARG A 761 2.91 -5.55 -2.83
C ARG A 761 2.06 -6.38 -1.87
N ASN A 762 1.92 -7.70 -2.04
CA ASN A 762 1.22 -8.53 -1.06
C ASN A 762 1.77 -8.35 0.37
N PHE A 763 3.05 -8.05 0.54
CA PHE A 763 3.62 -7.76 1.86
C PHE A 763 2.98 -6.56 2.57
N GLU A 764 2.39 -5.61 1.83
CA GLU A 764 1.69 -4.43 2.38
C GLU A 764 0.20 -4.69 2.60
N TYR A 765 -0.35 -5.76 2.05
CA TYR A 765 -1.75 -6.15 2.12
C TYR A 765 -1.92 -7.31 3.10
N TYR A 766 -3.14 -7.50 3.63
CA TYR A 766 -3.33 -8.44 4.72
C TYR A 766 -3.61 -9.86 4.27
N SER A 767 -4.43 -10.07 3.22
CA SER A 767 -4.99 -11.39 2.91
C SER A 767 -5.67 -11.47 1.54
N GLU A 768 -5.94 -12.70 1.09
CA GLU A 768 -6.85 -13.01 -0.02
C GLU A 768 -8.34 -12.80 0.33
N ASP A 769 -8.70 -12.68 1.64
CA ASP A 769 -10.08 -12.52 2.10
C ASP A 769 -10.41 -11.09 2.50
N GLY A 770 -11.55 -10.59 1.99
CA GLY A 770 -12.01 -9.22 2.22
C GLY A 770 -12.45 -8.95 3.66
N VAL A 771 -12.95 -9.94 4.39
CA VAL A 771 -13.39 -9.78 5.79
C VAL A 771 -12.18 -9.75 6.73
N LEU A 772 -11.22 -10.65 6.54
CA LEU A 772 -9.96 -10.62 7.30
C LEU A 772 -9.22 -9.31 7.06
N SER A 773 -9.01 -8.95 5.78
CA SER A 773 -8.34 -7.69 5.42
C SER A 773 -9.06 -6.47 5.98
N GLY A 774 -10.38 -6.44 5.88
CA GLY A 774 -11.20 -5.33 6.38
C GLY A 774 -11.18 -5.19 7.89
N ALA A 775 -11.29 -6.31 8.62
CA ALA A 775 -11.25 -6.29 10.07
C ALA A 775 -9.88 -5.82 10.59
N MET A 776 -8.78 -6.31 10.00
CA MET A 776 -7.44 -5.90 10.39
C MET A 776 -7.19 -4.42 10.07
N ALA A 777 -7.57 -3.97 8.88
CA ALA A 777 -7.41 -2.58 8.46
C ALA A 777 -8.26 -1.62 9.30
N ALA A 778 -9.53 -1.94 9.54
CA ALA A 778 -10.42 -1.09 10.34
C ALA A 778 -9.90 -0.89 11.77
N ASN A 779 -9.40 -1.95 12.41
CA ASN A 779 -8.82 -1.85 13.75
C ASN A 779 -7.52 -1.03 13.74
N ALA A 780 -6.65 -1.19 12.75
CA ALA A 780 -5.45 -0.35 12.62
C ALA A 780 -5.79 1.14 12.39
N ILE A 781 -6.80 1.44 11.57
CA ILE A 781 -7.30 2.81 11.38
C ILE A 781 -7.84 3.38 12.69
N ALA A 782 -8.66 2.62 13.41
CA ALA A 782 -9.22 3.05 14.70
C ALA A 782 -8.12 3.42 15.69
N GLY A 783 -7.11 2.57 15.88
CA GLY A 783 -5.97 2.84 16.77
C GLY A 783 -5.20 4.09 16.37
N ALA A 784 -4.91 4.32 15.09
CA ALA A 784 -4.21 5.52 14.63
C ALA A 784 -5.07 6.80 14.83
N GLN A 785 -6.37 6.71 14.59
CA GLN A 785 -7.30 7.83 14.72
C GLN A 785 -7.51 8.28 16.18
N GLU A 786 -7.32 7.38 17.18
CA GLU A 786 -7.34 7.75 18.61
C GLU A 786 -6.31 8.82 18.96
N HIS A 787 -5.24 8.92 18.19
CA HIS A 787 -4.21 9.96 18.31
C HIS A 787 -4.48 11.20 17.43
N GLY A 788 -5.66 11.32 16.82
CA GLY A 788 -6.01 12.41 15.91
C GLY A 788 -5.25 12.39 14.59
N VAL A 789 -4.65 11.26 14.23
CA VAL A 789 -3.99 11.01 12.93
C VAL A 789 -5.04 10.47 11.97
N TYR A 790 -5.24 11.11 10.82
CA TYR A 790 -6.10 10.53 9.80
C TYR A 790 -5.31 9.51 8.98
N ALA A 791 -5.88 8.31 8.90
CA ALA A 791 -5.32 7.19 8.14
C ALA A 791 -5.86 7.23 6.70
N TYR A 792 -4.99 7.01 5.72
CA TYR A 792 -5.38 6.92 4.32
C TYR A 792 -5.53 5.45 3.93
N MET A 793 -6.77 4.95 3.94
CA MET A 793 -7.01 3.62 3.41
C MET A 793 -6.63 3.57 1.92
N LYS A 794 -5.81 2.58 1.53
CA LYS A 794 -5.25 2.50 0.17
C LYS A 794 -5.14 1.07 -0.33
N HIS A 795 -5.06 0.85 -1.66
CA HIS A 795 -5.26 1.81 -2.76
C HIS A 795 -6.65 1.61 -3.33
N PHE A 796 -7.50 2.60 -3.26
CA PHE A 796 -8.93 2.51 -3.56
C PHE A 796 -9.20 2.76 -5.06
N ALA A 797 -9.50 1.70 -5.87
CA ALA A 797 -9.64 0.29 -5.54
C ALA A 797 -9.15 -0.59 -6.70
N LEU A 798 -9.18 -1.92 -6.51
CA LEU A 798 -8.80 -2.93 -7.51
C LEU A 798 -7.33 -2.80 -7.97
N ASN A 799 -6.42 -2.41 -7.10
CA ASN A 799 -4.98 -2.33 -7.36
C ASN A 799 -4.28 -3.57 -6.78
N ASP A 800 -4.59 -4.75 -7.34
CA ASP A 800 -4.18 -6.04 -6.80
C ASP A 800 -2.97 -6.63 -7.56
N GLN A 801 -2.31 -5.82 -8.40
CA GLN A 801 -1.04 -6.11 -9.06
C GLN A 801 -0.23 -4.84 -9.30
N GLU A 802 1.10 -4.97 -9.40
CA GLU A 802 2.02 -3.87 -9.71
C GLU A 802 2.21 -3.68 -11.22
N GLY A 803 2.10 -4.76 -11.98
CA GLY A 803 2.24 -4.74 -13.43
C GLY A 803 1.27 -3.74 -14.08
N ASN A 804 1.84 -2.71 -14.73
CA ASN A 804 1.09 -1.70 -15.49
C ASN A 804 0.10 -0.83 -14.72
N ARG A 805 0.05 -0.88 -13.39
CA ARG A 805 -0.90 -0.12 -12.57
C ARG A 805 -0.96 1.37 -12.97
N ASN A 806 0.17 1.98 -13.28
CA ASN A 806 0.28 3.37 -13.72
C ASN A 806 0.29 3.56 -15.26
N CYS A 807 -0.19 2.56 -15.99
CA CYS A 807 -0.29 2.56 -17.45
C CYS A 807 -1.74 2.46 -17.91
N MET A 808 -2.65 3.18 -17.25
CA MET A 808 -4.10 3.10 -17.52
C MET A 808 -4.57 1.63 -17.57
N ALA A 809 -4.15 0.83 -16.58
CA ALA A 809 -4.51 -0.59 -16.51
C ALA A 809 -6.00 -0.75 -16.24
N ALA A 810 -6.75 -1.08 -17.29
CA ALA A 810 -8.18 -1.36 -17.20
C ALA A 810 -8.39 -2.69 -16.47
N THR A 811 -8.85 -2.62 -15.22
CA THR A 811 -9.21 -3.79 -14.42
C THR A 811 -10.67 -4.13 -14.69
N TRP A 812 -10.87 -5.26 -15.40
CA TRP A 812 -12.20 -5.74 -15.76
C TRP A 812 -12.70 -6.72 -14.70
N SER A 813 -13.85 -6.44 -14.11
CA SER A 813 -14.51 -7.27 -13.11
C SER A 813 -16.01 -7.02 -13.09
N ASN A 814 -16.80 -8.02 -12.69
CA ASN A 814 -18.24 -7.85 -12.53
C ASN A 814 -18.57 -7.16 -11.20
N GLU A 815 -19.75 -6.55 -11.15
CA GLU A 815 -20.25 -5.78 -9.99
C GLU A 815 -20.21 -6.57 -8.69
N GLN A 816 -20.58 -7.87 -8.71
CA GLN A 816 -20.60 -8.72 -7.51
C GLN A 816 -19.20 -8.88 -6.93
N ALA A 817 -18.22 -9.23 -7.76
CA ALA A 817 -16.83 -9.39 -7.32
C ALA A 817 -16.22 -8.07 -6.82
N ILE A 818 -16.50 -6.95 -7.53
CA ILE A 818 -16.07 -5.63 -7.10
C ILE A 818 -16.55 -5.36 -5.67
N ARG A 819 -17.84 -5.60 -5.36
CA ARG A 819 -18.45 -5.29 -4.06
C ARG A 819 -18.09 -6.27 -2.95
N GLU A 820 -18.20 -7.57 -3.23
CA GLU A 820 -18.05 -8.61 -2.20
C GLU A 820 -16.60 -8.98 -1.89
N ILE A 821 -15.66 -8.72 -2.82
CA ILE A 821 -14.25 -9.06 -2.68
C ILE A 821 -13.40 -7.78 -2.55
N TYR A 822 -13.28 -7.00 -3.62
CA TYR A 822 -12.28 -5.94 -3.74
C TYR A 822 -12.62 -4.66 -2.98
N LEU A 823 -13.89 -4.32 -2.82
CA LEU A 823 -14.33 -3.17 -2.04
C LEU A 823 -14.61 -3.51 -0.57
N LYS A 824 -14.74 -4.79 -0.21
CA LYS A 824 -15.11 -5.21 1.14
C LYS A 824 -14.19 -4.66 2.24
N PRO A 825 -12.84 -4.68 2.14
CA PRO A 825 -11.97 -4.10 3.16
C PRO A 825 -12.20 -2.60 3.37
N PHE A 826 -12.43 -1.88 2.28
CA PHE A 826 -12.66 -0.43 2.30
C PHE A 826 -14.04 -0.09 2.88
N GLU A 827 -15.08 -0.86 2.52
CA GLU A 827 -16.43 -0.74 3.11
C GLU A 827 -16.37 -0.86 4.64
N MET A 828 -15.69 -1.89 5.14
CA MET A 828 -15.50 -2.10 6.59
C MET A 828 -14.71 -0.96 7.23
N SER A 829 -13.66 -0.48 6.59
CA SER A 829 -12.85 0.64 7.11
C SER A 829 -13.66 1.94 7.24
N VAL A 830 -14.61 2.19 6.35
CA VAL A 830 -15.53 3.34 6.45
C VAL A 830 -16.57 3.12 7.54
N LYS A 831 -17.22 1.95 7.53
CA LYS A 831 -18.40 1.68 8.39
C LYS A 831 -18.02 1.37 9.83
N ASP A 832 -16.92 0.62 10.04
CA ASP A 832 -16.54 0.14 11.37
C ASP A 832 -15.53 1.05 12.07
N ALA A 833 -14.69 1.79 11.30
CA ALA A 833 -13.63 2.65 11.85
C ALA A 833 -13.82 4.14 11.57
N ASP A 834 -14.88 4.56 10.89
CA ASP A 834 -15.12 5.97 10.52
C ASP A 834 -13.86 6.60 9.88
N CYS A 835 -13.30 5.94 8.88
CA CYS A 835 -12.09 6.40 8.19
C CYS A 835 -12.33 7.75 7.52
N HIS A 836 -11.37 8.70 7.65
CA HIS A 836 -11.52 10.08 7.17
C HIS A 836 -10.63 10.47 6.00
N ALA A 837 -9.79 9.56 5.50
CA ALA A 837 -8.97 9.80 4.31
C ALA A 837 -8.84 8.54 3.46
N VAL A 838 -8.74 8.75 2.16
CA VAL A 838 -8.62 7.68 1.15
C VAL A 838 -7.50 8.06 0.19
N MET A 839 -6.68 7.09 -0.19
CA MET A 839 -5.80 7.21 -1.35
C MET A 839 -6.39 6.38 -2.49
N SER A 840 -6.81 7.06 -3.56
CA SER A 840 -7.29 6.38 -4.77
C SER A 840 -6.15 5.72 -5.52
N SER A 841 -6.45 4.68 -6.29
CA SER A 841 -5.42 3.89 -6.99
C SER A 841 -5.03 4.47 -8.35
N PHE A 842 -3.90 4.01 -8.89
CA PHE A 842 -3.44 4.36 -10.23
C PHE A 842 -4.28 3.74 -11.35
N ASN A 843 -4.72 2.49 -11.15
CA ASN A 843 -5.38 1.70 -12.17
C ASN A 843 -6.75 2.27 -12.56
N TYR A 844 -7.28 1.73 -13.63
CA TYR A 844 -8.64 1.97 -14.08
C TYR A 844 -9.55 0.85 -13.56
N ILE A 845 -10.76 1.20 -13.21
CA ILE A 845 -11.88 0.27 -13.05
C ILE A 845 -12.58 0.25 -14.41
N GLY A 846 -12.51 -0.89 -15.13
CA GLY A 846 -12.95 -0.92 -16.50
C GLY A 846 -12.27 0.16 -17.35
N ASN A 847 -13.05 1.09 -17.87
CA ASN A 847 -12.57 2.16 -18.75
C ASN A 847 -12.39 3.55 -18.07
N ARG A 848 -12.44 3.62 -16.71
CA ARG A 848 -12.34 4.87 -15.93
C ARG A 848 -11.24 4.79 -14.89
N TRP A 849 -10.42 5.83 -14.82
CA TRP A 849 -9.42 5.95 -13.75
C TRP A 849 -10.10 5.99 -12.36
N ALA A 850 -9.64 5.17 -11.42
CA ALA A 850 -10.24 5.06 -10.10
C ALA A 850 -10.32 6.41 -9.35
N GLY A 851 -9.27 7.25 -9.42
CA GLY A 851 -9.24 8.59 -8.82
C GLY A 851 -10.12 9.64 -9.51
N GLY A 852 -10.79 9.26 -10.60
CA GLY A 852 -11.73 10.10 -11.35
C GLY A 852 -13.03 9.37 -11.71
N CYS A 853 -13.42 8.36 -10.96
CA CYS A 853 -14.62 7.56 -11.16
C CYS A 853 -15.73 7.99 -10.19
N SER A 854 -16.74 8.70 -10.70
CA SER A 854 -17.85 9.21 -9.87
C SER A 854 -18.67 8.09 -9.24
N GLU A 855 -18.82 6.96 -9.91
CA GLU A 855 -19.54 5.80 -9.42
C GLU A 855 -18.87 5.22 -8.17
N LEU A 856 -17.54 5.13 -8.18
CA LEU A 856 -16.76 4.70 -7.02
C LEU A 856 -16.76 5.76 -5.92
N LEU A 857 -16.39 7.01 -6.25
CA LEU A 857 -16.05 8.03 -5.25
C LEU A 857 -17.26 8.79 -4.71
N GLN A 858 -18.26 9.05 -5.56
CA GLN A 858 -19.46 9.78 -5.13
C GLN A 858 -20.60 8.84 -4.76
N ASN A 859 -20.91 7.83 -5.60
CA ASN A 859 -22.07 7.00 -5.39
C ASN A 859 -21.81 5.94 -4.32
N VAL A 860 -20.74 5.13 -4.45
CA VAL A 860 -20.44 4.06 -3.48
C VAL A 860 -19.84 4.63 -2.21
N LEU A 861 -18.66 5.24 -2.29
CA LEU A 861 -17.91 5.68 -1.11
C LEU A 861 -18.70 6.67 -0.24
N ARG A 862 -19.20 7.76 -0.85
CA ARG A 862 -19.91 8.83 -0.12
C ARG A 862 -21.40 8.58 0.00
N GLY A 863 -22.02 8.07 -1.07
CA GLY A 863 -23.47 7.86 -1.12
C GLY A 863 -23.91 6.64 -0.33
N GLU A 864 -23.42 5.46 -0.70
CA GLU A 864 -23.84 4.20 -0.08
C GLU A 864 -23.24 4.02 1.31
N TRP A 865 -21.93 4.28 1.49
CA TRP A 865 -21.24 4.04 2.76
C TRP A 865 -21.23 5.23 3.71
N GLY A 866 -21.55 6.44 3.23
CA GLY A 866 -21.61 7.64 4.07
C GLY A 866 -20.24 8.24 4.44
N PHE A 867 -19.21 7.97 3.68
CA PHE A 867 -17.86 8.49 3.95
C PHE A 867 -17.83 10.02 4.05
N LEU A 868 -17.31 10.52 5.17
CA LEU A 868 -17.09 11.94 5.46
C LEU A 868 -15.59 12.22 5.62
N GLY A 869 -14.96 12.62 4.56
CA GLY A 869 -13.53 12.88 4.52
C GLY A 869 -13.08 13.24 3.11
N PHE A 870 -11.80 13.21 2.83
CA PHE A 870 -11.27 13.52 1.52
C PHE A 870 -10.61 12.32 0.83
N VAL A 871 -10.61 12.36 -0.50
CA VAL A 871 -9.94 11.40 -1.37
C VAL A 871 -8.71 12.07 -1.98
N GLU A 872 -7.53 11.57 -1.64
CA GLU A 872 -6.28 11.93 -2.29
C GLU A 872 -6.00 10.96 -3.44
N THR A 873 -5.33 11.43 -4.49
CA THR A 873 -4.84 10.53 -5.55
C THR A 873 -3.64 9.73 -5.05
N ASP A 874 -3.31 8.60 -5.68
CA ASP A 874 -1.96 8.07 -5.59
C ASP A 874 -0.97 9.10 -6.20
N TYR A 875 0.35 8.84 -6.11
CA TYR A 875 1.37 9.81 -6.50
C TYR A 875 1.04 10.51 -7.81
N PHE A 876 0.65 11.78 -7.70
CA PHE A 876 0.20 12.60 -8.82
C PHE A 876 1.41 13.13 -9.58
N GLY A 877 2.16 12.18 -10.12
CA GLY A 877 3.33 12.44 -10.94
C GLY A 877 2.93 12.91 -12.34
N VAL A 878 3.86 12.76 -13.22
CA VAL A 878 3.72 13.21 -14.61
C VAL A 878 3.30 12.06 -15.55
N TYR A 879 2.42 11.18 -15.11
CA TYR A 879 1.96 10.04 -15.92
C TYR A 879 1.08 10.42 -17.10
N GLY A 880 0.50 11.64 -17.08
CA GLY A 880 -0.16 12.24 -18.25
C GLY A 880 -1.56 11.71 -18.55
N TYR A 881 -2.16 10.93 -17.63
CA TYR A 881 -3.56 10.49 -17.72
C TYR A 881 -4.43 10.94 -16.55
N MET A 882 -3.80 11.34 -15.44
CA MET A 882 -4.45 11.82 -14.23
C MET A 882 -4.56 13.35 -14.29
N THR A 883 -5.76 13.90 -14.06
CA THR A 883 -5.97 15.36 -14.03
C THR A 883 -6.84 15.77 -12.85
N ALA A 884 -6.55 16.92 -12.26
CA ALA A 884 -7.39 17.52 -11.24
C ALA A 884 -8.79 17.88 -11.78
N ASP A 885 -8.89 18.25 -13.06
CA ASP A 885 -10.17 18.51 -13.71
C ASP A 885 -11.10 17.28 -13.67
N GLN A 886 -10.56 16.09 -13.91
CA GLN A 886 -11.31 14.83 -13.83
C GLN A 886 -11.59 14.44 -12.38
N ALA A 887 -10.56 14.41 -11.55
CA ALA A 887 -10.68 13.99 -10.15
C ALA A 887 -11.73 14.81 -9.40
N VAL A 888 -11.62 16.15 -9.41
CA VAL A 888 -12.48 17.06 -8.66
C VAL A 888 -13.95 16.98 -9.09
N ARG A 889 -14.23 16.85 -10.40
CA ARG A 889 -15.62 16.71 -10.89
C ARG A 889 -16.26 15.37 -10.51
N ASN A 890 -15.43 14.36 -10.23
CA ASN A 890 -15.89 13.00 -9.98
C ASN A 890 -15.73 12.54 -8.51
N GLY A 891 -15.42 13.48 -7.58
CA GLY A 891 -15.39 13.18 -6.14
C GLY A 891 -14.01 12.93 -5.54
N GLY A 892 -12.94 13.07 -6.33
CA GLY A 892 -11.57 13.21 -5.84
C GLY A 892 -11.32 14.61 -5.32
N ASP A 893 -10.45 14.77 -4.31
CA ASP A 893 -10.33 16.05 -3.60
C ASP A 893 -8.92 16.63 -3.63
N LEU A 894 -7.90 15.80 -3.45
CA LEU A 894 -6.52 16.24 -3.22
C LEU A 894 -5.57 15.54 -4.19
N MET A 895 -4.65 16.30 -4.77
CA MET A 895 -3.65 15.75 -5.68
C MET A 895 -2.35 15.51 -4.91
N LEU A 896 -1.88 14.25 -4.81
CA LEU A 896 -0.60 13.92 -4.17
C LEU A 896 0.56 14.44 -5.04
N CYS A 897 0.69 15.75 -5.10
CA CYS A 897 1.64 16.48 -5.93
C CYS A 897 2.57 17.33 -5.08
N THR A 898 3.89 17.16 -5.24
CA THR A 898 4.91 17.85 -4.44
C THR A 898 5.35 19.18 -5.04
N THR A 899 5.36 19.31 -6.36
CA THR A 899 6.03 20.43 -7.05
C THR A 899 5.13 21.21 -8.01
N GLY A 900 3.89 20.82 -8.19
CA GLY A 900 2.99 21.36 -9.20
C GLY A 900 3.40 21.01 -10.64
N ASN A 901 2.43 20.63 -11.43
CA ASN A 901 2.57 20.28 -12.83
C ASN A 901 1.39 20.83 -13.65
N ASP A 902 1.32 20.54 -14.95
CA ASP A 902 0.28 21.06 -15.82
C ASP A 902 -1.11 20.48 -15.53
N TYR A 903 -1.20 19.43 -14.67
CA TYR A 903 -2.43 18.66 -14.45
C TYR A 903 -2.99 18.79 -13.03
N ASN A 904 -2.23 19.35 -12.08
CA ASN A 904 -2.64 19.41 -10.66
C ASN A 904 -3.62 20.54 -10.32
N ASN A 905 -4.04 21.33 -11.27
CA ASN A 905 -5.02 22.40 -11.12
C ASN A 905 -6.25 22.14 -11.98
N VAL A 906 -7.40 22.61 -11.50
CA VAL A 906 -8.63 22.64 -12.32
C VAL A 906 -8.47 23.77 -13.34
N THR A 907 -8.38 23.42 -14.62
CA THR A 907 -8.05 24.37 -15.69
C THR A 907 -9.28 25.04 -16.31
N VAL A 908 -10.42 24.34 -16.35
CA VAL A 908 -11.68 24.87 -16.90
C VAL A 908 -12.63 25.23 -15.75
N LEU A 909 -12.72 26.53 -15.46
CA LEU A 909 -13.49 27.08 -14.36
C LEU A 909 -14.93 27.41 -14.79
N THR A 910 -15.77 26.39 -14.84
CA THR A 910 -17.23 26.52 -14.96
C THR A 910 -17.86 26.72 -13.59
N ASN A 911 -19.15 27.05 -13.53
CA ASN A 911 -19.85 27.11 -12.24
C ASN A 911 -19.89 25.75 -11.56
N SER A 912 -20.15 24.69 -12.32
CA SER A 912 -20.15 23.29 -11.82
C SER A 912 -18.79 22.92 -11.25
N SER A 913 -17.68 23.20 -11.96
CA SER A 913 -16.35 22.85 -11.48
C SER A 913 -15.94 23.65 -10.24
N LYS A 914 -16.33 24.92 -10.15
CA LYS A 914 -16.08 25.75 -8.95
C LYS A 914 -16.83 25.22 -7.73
N GLN A 915 -18.08 24.73 -7.91
CA GLN A 915 -18.84 24.08 -6.85
C GLN A 915 -18.17 22.77 -6.41
N ALA A 916 -17.68 21.97 -7.37
CA ALA A 916 -16.92 20.76 -7.08
C ALA A 916 -15.62 21.09 -6.30
N MET A 917 -14.86 22.10 -6.72
CA MET A 917 -13.68 22.57 -5.99
C MET A 917 -14.01 23.00 -4.55
N ARG A 918 -15.14 23.69 -4.36
CA ARG A 918 -15.62 24.10 -3.04
C ARG A 918 -15.92 22.89 -2.16
N THR A 919 -16.54 21.84 -2.73
CA THR A 919 -16.81 20.58 -2.05
C THR A 919 -15.51 19.86 -1.68
N SER A 920 -14.58 19.74 -2.62
CA SER A 920 -13.27 19.12 -2.36
C SER A 920 -12.50 19.87 -1.26
N ALA A 921 -12.48 21.19 -1.31
CA ALA A 921 -11.88 22.00 -0.25
C ALA A 921 -12.55 21.74 1.11
N LYS A 922 -13.89 21.68 1.17
CA LYS A 922 -14.62 21.36 2.39
C LYS A 922 -14.23 20.00 2.97
N ASN A 923 -14.16 18.95 2.12
CA ASN A 923 -13.77 17.60 2.52
C ASN A 923 -12.38 17.59 3.18
N ILE A 924 -11.40 18.24 2.54
CA ILE A 924 -10.04 18.36 3.06
C ILE A 924 -10.04 19.13 4.39
N LEU A 925 -10.70 20.29 4.43
CA LEU A 925 -10.74 21.16 5.60
C LEU A 925 -11.43 20.51 6.80
N TYR A 926 -12.51 19.73 6.55
CA TYR A 926 -13.24 19.01 7.58
C TYR A 926 -12.37 17.96 8.28
N THR A 927 -11.67 17.13 7.53
CA THR A 927 -10.75 16.13 8.10
C THR A 927 -9.61 16.81 8.86
N VAL A 928 -8.97 17.81 8.23
CA VAL A 928 -7.79 18.47 8.80
C VAL A 928 -8.11 19.20 10.10
N VAL A 929 -9.26 19.91 10.17
CA VAL A 929 -9.60 20.66 11.40
C VAL A 929 -9.92 19.75 12.58
N ASN A 930 -10.40 18.55 12.31
CA ASN A 930 -10.71 17.56 13.33
C ASN A 930 -9.49 16.69 13.72
N SER A 931 -8.37 16.83 13.00
CA SER A 931 -7.13 16.12 13.28
C SER A 931 -6.30 16.74 14.42
N ARG A 932 -5.21 16.05 14.77
CA ARG A 932 -4.21 16.55 15.74
C ARG A 932 -3.58 17.89 15.36
N ALA A 933 -3.58 18.26 14.07
CA ALA A 933 -3.03 19.54 13.61
C ALA A 933 -3.72 20.76 14.24
N TYR A 934 -4.96 20.60 14.71
CA TYR A 934 -5.75 21.64 15.35
C TYR A 934 -5.92 21.46 16.86
N GLU A 935 -5.13 20.62 17.48
CA GLU A 935 -4.98 20.61 18.93
C GLU A 935 -4.26 21.88 19.40
N ALA A 936 -4.59 22.33 20.60
CA ALA A 936 -4.17 23.67 21.08
C ALA A 936 -2.65 23.87 21.02
N GLU A 937 -1.87 22.82 21.23
CA GLU A 937 -0.41 22.83 21.20
C GLU A 937 0.16 22.95 19.78
N ASN A 938 -0.57 22.49 18.77
CA ASN A 938 -0.13 22.44 17.38
C ASN A 938 -0.56 23.66 16.54
N LEU A 939 -1.46 24.52 17.05
CA LEU A 939 -2.00 25.69 16.34
C LEU A 939 -0.96 26.76 15.98
N ASN A 940 0.21 26.74 16.58
CA ASN A 940 1.27 27.71 16.30
C ASN A 940 2.62 27.00 16.10
N PRO A 941 2.81 26.28 15.00
CA PRO A 941 4.03 25.48 14.75
C PRO A 941 5.30 26.33 14.60
N GLY A 942 5.16 27.66 14.64
CA GLY A 942 6.28 28.57 14.42
C GLY A 942 6.63 28.74 12.94
N MET A 943 7.68 29.50 12.66
CA MET A 943 8.17 29.71 11.31
C MET A 943 9.13 28.59 10.94
N ALA A 944 8.95 27.98 9.77
CA ALA A 944 9.86 26.95 9.26
C ALA A 944 11.33 27.42 9.28
N LYS A 945 12.27 26.56 9.68
CA LYS A 945 13.69 26.90 9.85
C LYS A 945 14.30 27.50 8.60
N TRP A 946 13.96 26.98 7.42
CA TRP A 946 14.46 27.52 6.15
C TRP A 946 13.99 28.95 5.89
N LYS A 947 12.75 29.33 6.31
CA LYS A 947 12.24 30.71 6.21
C LYS A 947 13.04 31.65 7.09
N ILE A 948 13.43 31.23 8.30
CA ILE A 948 14.27 31.98 9.20
C ILE A 948 15.65 32.20 8.57
N VAL A 949 16.24 31.18 7.97
CA VAL A 949 17.52 31.27 7.26
C VAL A 949 17.42 32.22 6.07
N LEU A 950 16.33 32.13 5.28
CA LEU A 950 16.11 33.01 4.13
C LEU A 950 16.00 34.46 4.55
N ILE A 951 15.20 34.76 5.56
CA ILE A 951 15.08 36.12 6.12
C ILE A 951 16.44 36.60 6.63
N GLY A 952 17.21 35.77 7.30
CA GLY A 952 18.57 36.11 7.74
C GLY A 952 19.50 36.43 6.56
N ALA A 953 19.43 35.67 5.48
CA ALA A 953 20.19 35.93 4.26
C ALA A 953 19.76 37.23 3.58
N ASP A 954 18.48 37.54 3.56
CA ASP A 954 17.94 38.82 3.02
C ASP A 954 18.40 40.03 3.80
N VAL A 955 18.41 39.93 5.12
CA VAL A 955 18.93 41.01 5.98
C VAL A 955 20.40 41.24 5.68
N VAL A 956 21.20 40.20 5.57
CA VAL A 956 22.63 40.31 5.21
C VAL A 956 22.79 40.90 3.80
N ALA A 957 22.04 40.41 2.81
CA ALA A 957 22.06 40.93 1.47
C ALA A 957 21.69 42.42 1.40
N ALA A 958 20.65 42.84 2.10
CA ALA A 958 20.21 44.23 2.21
C ALA A 958 21.29 45.14 2.80
N LEU A 959 21.92 44.70 3.93
CA LEU A 959 23.04 45.43 4.54
C LEU A 959 24.24 45.56 3.64
N LEU A 960 24.59 44.49 2.91
CA LEU A 960 25.67 44.51 1.92
C LEU A 960 25.39 45.47 0.76
N ILE A 961 24.16 45.43 0.21
CA ILE A 961 23.75 46.31 -0.91
C ILE A 961 23.81 47.79 -0.43
N VAL A 962 23.28 48.13 0.74
CA VAL A 962 23.33 49.46 1.29
C VAL A 962 24.77 49.92 1.56
N GLY A 963 25.62 49.07 2.14
CA GLY A 963 27.04 49.35 2.38
C GLY A 963 27.85 49.58 1.11
N LEU A 964 27.62 48.73 0.08
CA LEU A 964 28.27 48.88 -1.22
C LEU A 964 27.79 50.12 -1.97
N GLU A 965 26.50 50.44 -1.88
CA GLU A 965 25.91 51.66 -2.46
C GLU A 965 26.50 52.93 -1.80
N TYR A 966 26.56 52.98 -0.49
CA TYR A 966 27.22 54.09 0.26
C TYR A 966 28.66 54.28 -0.18
N THR A 967 29.39 53.16 -0.29
CA THR A 967 30.79 53.14 -0.74
C THR A 967 30.93 53.62 -2.19
N ALA A 968 30.02 53.20 -3.09
CA ALA A 968 29.99 53.62 -4.47
C ALA A 968 29.77 55.14 -4.61
N ILE A 969 28.79 55.67 -3.86
CA ILE A 969 28.46 57.10 -3.83
C ILE A 969 29.64 57.92 -3.25
N LYS A 970 30.22 57.52 -2.13
CA LYS A 970 31.41 58.18 -1.51
C LYS A 970 32.59 58.22 -2.47
N ASN A 971 32.87 57.10 -3.12
CA ASN A 971 33.96 57.00 -4.08
C ASN A 971 33.67 57.78 -5.38
N TYR A 972 32.42 57.90 -5.78
CA TYR A 972 32.04 58.71 -6.93
C TYR A 972 32.26 60.20 -6.63
N LYS A 973 31.83 60.72 -5.48
CA LYS A 973 32.02 62.13 -5.06
C LYS A 973 33.50 62.46 -5.04
N LYS A 974 34.31 61.63 -4.38
CA LYS A 974 35.76 61.85 -4.31
C LYS A 974 36.42 61.85 -5.69
N ARG A 975 36.08 60.94 -6.58
CA ARG A 975 36.67 60.88 -7.96
C ARG A 975 36.17 62.01 -8.85
N LYS A 976 34.95 62.50 -8.62
CA LYS A 976 34.45 63.66 -9.33
C LYS A 976 35.19 64.93 -8.95
N GLU A 977 35.50 65.18 -7.64
CA GLU A 977 36.35 66.29 -7.18
C GLU A 977 37.73 66.16 -7.79
N GLU A 978 38.38 65.00 -7.80
CA GLU A 978 39.70 64.74 -8.43
C GLU A 978 39.68 64.99 -9.95
N GLU A 979 38.57 64.78 -10.67
CA GLU A 979 38.40 65.05 -12.11
C GLU A 979 38.14 66.56 -12.41
N GLU A 980 37.62 67.33 -11.46
CA GLU A 980 37.36 68.76 -11.58
C GLU A 980 38.58 69.60 -11.21
N GLU A 981 39.53 69.05 -10.44
CA GLU A 981 40.83 69.68 -10.07
C GLU A 981 41.93 69.53 -11.13
N VAL A 982 41.75 68.70 -12.16
CA VAL A 982 42.68 68.41 -13.28
C VAL A 982 42.16 69.09 -14.55
#